data_7d2028b3ac0d1e51c5acd4941060ac4f
#
_entry.id   7d2028b3ac0d1e51c5acd4941060ac4f
#
_cell.length_a   1.000
_cell.length_b   1.000
_cell.length_c   1.000
_cell.angle_alpha   90.00
_cell.angle_beta   90.00
_cell.angle_gamma   90.00
#
_symmetry.space_group_name_H-M   'P 1'
#
loop_
_entity.id
_entity.type
_entity.pdbx_description
1 polymer ?
#
loop_
_entity_poly.entity_id
_entity_poly.type
_entity_poly.pdbx_seq_one_letter_code
_entity_poly.pdbx_strand_id
1 'polypeptide(L)'
;MNKKTKKLIAGIMSMTMTAASAIAVLAPMQASAVQVLGETSFEEKLLPWQVVEQSPAKQTFDIKDGTAHISILVPEGGDREKWDLAFRHRYLNFKAGHEYKVSFKVKAKRQGMELCSYIGNMSADEEYFELDGRSMEDEKAGMHMGPAMDGQWPAAPVKLTTEWQTFEGIFKPTKDLEGCQWTFQYAKGTKYVGNAMEGDEIWFDDMSIDCLTCGDEAQVGGCGWPESNELGIIKAKNNVRVNQLGYFPNAEKKATYATSEEKAAMEFKVVDKDGEPVFKGTTVPVGFDEAAGEYCQIIDFSEVKTPGTYAVIVEDKDVGRRNVSHEFRIGDDIYDGVLTNALNYYYQKRSGVDIVPESITSGDKNALMHKGHDNSDIAYVQPRWYNDYIIRSAYLNDVNKKVPLDVSGGWYDADNYSKSITSGGTALWMLQNMYEMSKKRGSDSKWADGNTMKIPPDYKLSGGKEIICTNTPDILDEARYELEFMFRMIVDPDKDELFGEEYAGFVYDQVREICYNPYINYDYISYEKPPRVINPPSYRATYSMIACAAQAARLWEGIDDDFAKECLDHAKRSWEAISYYRAEHTEKKDETSYDTRYGSYVSYHDADSHNGDIDDDAYWAACELFATTGDEAYYNYLKKYTGVIGGSNDNQCWAFGVPNYLPKEESYGLFSSFDRNNKIGCGTLSLYLSGKTSEADRKEIEASLKLTADKYLDFENDTKNGAMGVPYKSVQWLDPYTYPSDIYTKGYDIGSNNTVNTNAMIMAYAYDATGDKKYLDGALQAMDYIFGRNALGFSYITGYGSYHVNNPVDEYWCNEIDKTMPKAPDGIMAGGPYTWVPDYYVRSLGLDPDKTPPQKCYADSIEAWSVNAHALDWQAGFAWNMAFFNDTFDRKPIITTTTTTGTTMTTTATTTTTAVSTTTFSYRKPEKSGDANCDGSIDMSDVVLIMQAMANPNKYAFGGSDKNALTELGWANADVYQYGSGLTTQDALYIQEFLLGKIKELTIGTDNFLMTEYSVNLP
;
A
#
# COMPACT_ATOMS: atom_id res chain seq x y z
N MET A 1 27.99 43.29 29.39
CA MET A 1 29.40 43.54 28.96
C MET A 1 29.50 44.91 28.32
N ASN A 2 30.46 45.74 28.75
CA ASN A 2 30.50 47.19 28.53
C ASN A 2 31.00 47.52 27.13
N LYS A 3 30.47 48.58 26.49
CA LYS A 3 30.80 49.05 25.14
C LYS A 3 32.31 49.27 24.85
N LYS A 4 33.15 49.25 25.86
CA LYS A 4 34.63 49.41 25.70
C LYS A 4 35.34 48.10 25.31
N THR A 5 34.75 46.94 25.60
CA THR A 5 35.34 45.61 25.26
C THR A 5 35.07 45.23 23.81
N LYS A 6 34.03 45.77 23.18
CA LYS A 6 33.79 45.53 21.73
C LYS A 6 34.68 46.36 20.78
N LYS A 7 35.31 47.40 21.25
CA LYS A 7 36.23 48.22 20.45
C LYS A 7 37.66 47.66 20.49
N LEU A 8 37.99 46.83 21.45
CA LEU A 8 39.34 46.22 21.53
C LEU A 8 39.48 44.96 20.67
N ILE A 9 38.39 44.25 20.40
CA ILE A 9 38.41 43.08 19.54
C ILE A 9 38.38 43.45 18.05
N ALA A 10 37.79 44.59 17.68
CA ALA A 10 37.81 45.09 16.31
C ALA A 10 39.14 45.78 15.91
N GLY A 11 40.02 46.06 16.86
CA GLY A 11 41.34 46.70 16.60
C GLY A 11 42.50 45.70 16.36
N ILE A 12 42.32 44.42 16.67
CA ILE A 12 43.38 43.40 16.55
C ILE A 12 43.27 42.62 15.22
N MET A 13 42.11 42.71 14.54
CA MET A 13 41.93 42.07 13.21
C MET A 13 42.27 42.98 12.02
N SER A 14 42.84 44.16 12.21
CA SER A 14 43.14 45.10 11.12
C SER A 14 44.63 45.45 10.97
N MET A 15 45.56 44.67 11.53
CA MET A 15 47.02 44.95 11.41
C MET A 15 47.87 43.70 11.21
N THR A 16 47.51 42.87 10.25
CA THR A 16 48.44 41.88 9.64
C THR A 16 48.05 41.56 8.21
N MET A 17 48.02 42.62 7.39
CA MET A 17 48.05 42.45 5.92
C MET A 17 48.97 43.46 5.36
N THR A 18 50.29 43.19 5.44
CA THR A 18 51.29 43.66 4.45
C THR A 18 52.61 42.91 4.64
N ALA A 19 53.06 42.37 3.54
CA ALA A 19 54.41 41.90 3.25
C ALA A 19 54.83 40.50 3.72
N ALA A 20 54.60 39.52 2.82
CA ALA A 20 55.66 38.56 2.44
C ALA A 20 55.25 37.88 1.12
N SER A 21 55.69 38.46 -0.01
CA SER A 21 55.81 37.72 -1.26
C SER A 21 56.94 36.73 -1.13
N ALA A 22 56.65 35.52 -0.75
CA ALA A 22 57.59 34.39 -0.81
C ALA A 22 56.86 33.24 -1.57
N ILE A 23 57.55 32.78 -2.56
CA ILE A 23 57.24 31.66 -3.43
C ILE A 23 56.79 30.47 -2.56
N ALA A 24 55.48 30.26 -2.40
CA ALA A 24 54.95 29.03 -1.90
C ALA A 24 54.80 28.07 -3.08
N VAL A 25 55.68 27.09 -3.15
CA VAL A 25 55.41 25.83 -3.86
C VAL A 25 54.00 25.37 -3.46
N LEU A 26 53.11 25.30 -4.43
CA LEU A 26 51.77 24.71 -4.27
C LEU A 26 51.98 23.26 -3.80
N ALA A 27 51.95 23.04 -2.51
CA ALA A 27 51.54 21.77 -1.98
C ALA A 27 50.08 21.59 -2.42
N PRO A 28 49.66 20.46 -2.96
CA PRO A 28 48.25 20.24 -3.22
C PRO A 28 47.51 20.48 -1.90
N MET A 29 46.55 21.42 -1.89
CA MET A 29 45.58 21.51 -0.80
C MET A 29 44.95 20.16 -0.71
N GLN A 30 45.22 19.41 0.35
CA GLN A 30 44.40 18.26 0.69
C GLN A 30 42.99 18.80 0.90
N ALA A 31 42.08 18.42 0.00
CA ALA A 31 40.67 18.65 0.24
C ALA A 31 40.34 18.08 1.62
N SER A 32 39.64 18.82 2.45
CA SER A 32 39.15 18.29 3.72
C SER A 32 38.21 17.13 3.38
N ALA A 33 38.43 16.00 4.00
CA ALA A 33 37.54 14.86 3.81
C ALA A 33 36.15 15.22 4.33
N VAL A 34 35.10 14.84 3.58
CA VAL A 34 33.71 15.09 3.95
C VAL A 34 33.04 13.78 4.22
N GLN A 35 32.41 13.68 5.38
CA GLN A 35 31.60 12.55 5.81
C GLN A 35 30.39 12.35 4.88
N VAL A 36 30.25 11.17 4.30
CA VAL A 36 29.18 10.83 3.34
C VAL A 36 28.04 10.01 3.92
N LEU A 37 28.13 9.64 5.20
CA LEU A 37 27.04 9.01 5.95
C LEU A 37 26.12 10.06 6.57
N GLY A 38 24.94 9.64 6.99
CA GLY A 38 24.10 10.43 7.90
C GLY A 38 24.67 10.50 9.32
N GLU A 39 23.80 10.67 10.32
CA GLU A 39 24.18 10.66 11.74
C GLU A 39 24.81 9.32 12.13
N THR A 40 25.96 9.34 12.79
CA THR A 40 26.76 8.16 13.11
C THR A 40 27.33 8.17 14.53
N SER A 41 26.93 9.15 15.35
CA SER A 41 27.43 9.29 16.71
C SER A 41 26.69 8.41 17.73
N PHE A 42 25.50 7.92 17.38
CA PHE A 42 24.62 7.12 18.22
C PHE A 42 24.29 7.71 19.60
N GLU A 43 24.40 9.04 19.74
CA GLU A 43 24.13 9.72 21.01
C GLU A 43 22.64 9.80 21.31
N GLU A 44 21.82 10.07 20.26
CA GLU A 44 20.38 10.28 20.41
C GLU A 44 19.53 9.41 19.49
N LYS A 45 20.07 8.91 18.39
CA LYS A 45 19.32 8.13 17.40
C LYS A 45 20.17 7.09 16.70
N LEU A 46 19.50 6.04 16.22
CA LEU A 46 20.12 4.95 15.47
C LEU A 46 20.13 5.21 13.96
N LEU A 47 19.16 5.98 13.46
CA LEU A 47 19.09 6.32 12.05
C LEU A 47 20.36 7.03 11.56
N PRO A 48 20.74 6.72 10.33
CA PRO A 48 20.11 5.89 9.28
C PRO A 48 20.49 4.41 9.33
N TRP A 49 21.06 3.95 10.43
CA TRP A 49 21.47 2.58 10.63
C TRP A 49 20.33 1.67 11.01
N GLN A 50 20.35 0.44 10.51
CA GLN A 50 19.28 -0.54 10.64
C GLN A 50 19.86 -1.91 10.95
N VAL A 51 19.03 -2.81 11.49
CA VAL A 51 19.31 -4.23 11.57
C VAL A 51 18.46 -5.02 10.59
N VAL A 52 18.98 -6.17 10.16
CA VAL A 52 18.28 -7.15 9.33
C VAL A 52 18.24 -8.46 10.08
N GLU A 53 17.09 -9.11 10.06
CA GLU A 53 16.84 -10.42 10.64
C GLU A 53 16.23 -11.32 9.57
N GLN A 54 16.84 -12.46 9.35
CA GLN A 54 16.28 -13.52 8.53
C GLN A 54 15.71 -14.59 9.48
N SER A 55 14.38 -14.69 9.52
CA SER A 55 13.70 -15.62 10.43
C SER A 55 14.31 -17.03 10.37
N PRO A 56 14.53 -17.72 11.51
CA PRO A 56 14.22 -17.37 12.88
C PRO A 56 15.27 -16.51 13.58
N ALA A 57 16.34 -16.08 12.90
CA ALA A 57 17.34 -15.25 13.52
C ALA A 57 16.71 -14.00 14.16
N LYS A 58 17.14 -13.66 15.35
CA LYS A 58 16.62 -12.51 16.11
C LYS A 58 17.70 -11.78 16.87
N GLN A 59 17.55 -10.47 16.91
CA GLN A 59 18.43 -9.58 17.67
C GLN A 59 17.66 -8.37 18.20
N THR A 60 18.24 -7.69 19.19
CA THR A 60 17.80 -6.36 19.62
C THR A 60 18.75 -5.31 19.06
N PHE A 61 18.27 -4.09 18.91
CA PHE A 61 19.04 -2.96 18.43
C PHE A 61 18.65 -1.70 19.20
N ASP A 62 19.57 -1.17 19.99
CA ASP A 62 19.34 -0.02 20.85
C ASP A 62 20.59 0.87 20.96
N ILE A 63 20.47 2.00 21.64
CA ILE A 63 21.60 2.83 22.03
C ILE A 63 21.97 2.49 23.46
N LYS A 64 23.26 2.18 23.67
CA LYS A 64 23.80 1.91 24.97
C LYS A 64 25.11 2.64 25.17
N ASP A 65 25.12 3.55 26.12
CA ASP A 65 26.30 4.39 26.45
C ASP A 65 26.84 5.18 25.22
N GLY A 66 25.95 5.73 24.38
CA GLY A 66 26.31 6.48 23.17
C GLY A 66 26.86 5.63 22.04
N THR A 67 26.58 4.34 22.01
CA THR A 67 27.00 3.41 20.95
C THR A 67 25.83 2.61 20.40
N ALA A 68 25.88 2.21 19.13
CA ALA A 68 24.93 1.23 18.58
C ALA A 68 25.18 -0.13 19.19
N HIS A 69 24.20 -0.67 19.86
CA HIS A 69 24.29 -1.93 20.60
C HIS A 69 23.34 -2.97 20.04
N ILE A 70 23.86 -4.15 19.78
CA ILE A 70 23.12 -5.29 19.25
C ILE A 70 23.27 -6.47 20.21
N SER A 71 22.16 -7.09 20.59
CA SER A 71 22.14 -8.34 21.35
C SER A 71 21.52 -9.45 20.50
N ILE A 72 22.21 -10.57 20.34
CA ILE A 72 21.76 -11.71 19.54
C ILE A 72 20.91 -12.64 20.39
N LEU A 73 19.63 -12.77 20.03
CA LEU A 73 18.67 -13.63 20.70
C LEU A 73 18.59 -15.02 20.05
N VAL A 74 18.56 -15.06 18.70
CA VAL A 74 18.59 -16.29 17.92
C VAL A 74 19.66 -16.14 16.84
N PRO A 75 20.76 -16.89 16.90
CA PRO A 75 21.94 -16.62 16.06
C PRO A 75 21.87 -17.17 14.64
N GLU A 76 20.95 -18.10 14.35
CA GLU A 76 20.86 -18.83 13.08
C GLU A 76 19.53 -18.56 12.42
N GLY A 77 19.56 -18.10 11.16
CA GLY A 77 18.38 -17.86 10.36
C GLY A 77 18.11 -18.96 9.33
N GLY A 78 17.20 -18.68 8.42
CA GLY A 78 16.70 -19.62 7.44
C GLY A 78 17.71 -20.07 6.41
N ASP A 79 18.58 -19.20 6.02
CA ASP A 79 19.62 -19.49 5.05
C ASP A 79 20.82 -20.20 5.68
N ARG A 80 20.94 -20.14 7.00
CA ARG A 80 22.09 -20.61 7.76
C ARG A 80 23.40 -19.97 7.30
N GLU A 81 23.33 -18.68 7.00
CA GLU A 81 24.43 -17.91 6.49
C GLU A 81 24.66 -16.64 7.30
N LYS A 82 25.84 -16.04 7.16
CA LYS A 82 26.25 -14.86 7.91
C LYS A 82 25.26 -13.68 7.77
N TRP A 83 24.56 -13.56 6.65
CA TRP A 83 23.61 -12.49 6.35
C TRP A 83 22.25 -12.63 7.04
N ASP A 84 21.98 -13.74 7.70
CA ASP A 84 20.74 -13.92 8.44
C ASP A 84 20.60 -12.92 9.61
N LEU A 85 21.70 -12.35 10.08
CA LEU A 85 21.74 -11.19 10.95
C LEU A 85 22.70 -10.16 10.39
N ALA A 86 22.22 -8.93 10.19
CA ALA A 86 23.07 -7.86 9.71
C ALA A 86 22.76 -6.54 10.43
N PHE A 87 23.75 -5.63 10.36
CA PHE A 87 23.68 -4.24 10.72
C PHE A 87 24.10 -3.42 9.52
N ARG A 88 23.33 -2.42 9.07
CA ARG A 88 23.61 -1.74 7.81
C ARG A 88 23.18 -0.29 7.76
N HIS A 89 23.84 0.47 6.90
CA HIS A 89 23.44 1.78 6.38
C HIS A 89 23.08 1.64 4.90
N ARG A 90 22.03 2.29 4.42
CA ARG A 90 21.58 2.19 3.03
C ARG A 90 21.55 3.53 2.31
N TYR A 91 21.17 3.48 1.04
CA TYR A 91 20.97 4.63 0.14
C TYR A 91 22.24 5.45 -0.09
N LEU A 92 23.40 4.81 -0.05
CA LEU A 92 24.66 5.44 -0.29
C LEU A 92 24.97 5.52 -1.79
N ASN A 93 25.47 6.66 -2.25
CA ASN A 93 25.90 6.86 -3.62
C ASN A 93 27.41 7.05 -3.68
N PHE A 94 28.06 6.37 -4.63
CA PHE A 94 29.49 6.46 -4.84
C PHE A 94 29.80 6.75 -6.31
N LYS A 95 30.67 7.72 -6.57
CA LYS A 95 31.03 8.16 -7.93
C LYS A 95 32.26 7.44 -8.45
N ALA A 96 32.24 7.10 -9.74
CA ALA A 96 33.34 6.47 -10.45
C ALA A 96 34.63 7.25 -10.31
N GLY A 97 35.70 6.57 -9.94
CA GLY A 97 37.03 7.16 -9.81
C GLY A 97 37.26 8.03 -8.58
N HIS A 98 36.25 8.28 -7.75
CA HIS A 98 36.44 8.93 -6.45
C HIS A 98 37.04 7.95 -5.45
N GLU A 99 37.81 8.48 -4.51
CA GLU A 99 38.46 7.70 -3.46
C GLU A 99 37.74 7.95 -2.13
N TYR A 100 37.36 6.86 -1.44
CA TYR A 100 36.64 6.92 -0.20
C TYR A 100 37.43 6.25 0.91
N LYS A 101 37.54 6.92 2.07
CA LYS A 101 38.09 6.36 3.30
C LYS A 101 36.94 5.86 4.17
N VAL A 102 37.00 4.61 4.57
CA VAL A 102 36.08 3.98 5.53
C VAL A 102 36.76 3.86 6.87
N SER A 103 36.06 4.15 7.96
CA SER A 103 36.52 3.92 9.32
C SER A 103 35.33 3.53 10.23
N PHE A 104 35.56 2.62 11.17
CA PHE A 104 34.61 2.30 12.22
C PHE A 104 35.29 1.66 13.44
N LYS A 105 34.62 1.75 14.59
CA LYS A 105 34.98 1.03 15.81
C LYS A 105 33.97 -0.06 16.11
N VAL A 106 34.47 -1.20 16.59
CA VAL A 106 33.61 -2.32 16.98
C VAL A 106 34.25 -3.11 18.12
N LYS A 107 33.44 -3.66 18.99
CA LYS A 107 33.81 -4.68 19.97
C LYS A 107 32.70 -5.71 20.12
N ALA A 108 33.02 -6.87 20.68
CA ALA A 108 32.03 -7.88 21.01
C ALA A 108 32.14 -8.30 22.49
N LYS A 109 31.07 -8.84 23.04
CA LYS A 109 31.08 -9.44 24.39
C LYS A 109 31.96 -10.68 24.44
N ARG A 110 32.05 -11.40 23.34
CA ARG A 110 32.81 -12.66 23.24
C ARG A 110 34.02 -12.51 22.29
N GLN A 111 35.15 -12.95 22.79
CA GLN A 111 36.40 -13.03 22.00
C GLN A 111 36.26 -14.01 20.84
N GLY A 112 36.66 -13.55 19.62
CA GLY A 112 36.69 -14.36 18.41
C GLY A 112 35.33 -14.53 17.72
N MET A 113 34.37 -13.70 18.05
CA MET A 113 33.14 -13.56 17.24
C MET A 113 33.51 -13.07 15.84
N GLU A 114 32.93 -13.64 14.81
CA GLU A 114 33.23 -13.34 13.41
C GLU A 114 32.28 -12.27 12.85
N LEU A 115 32.87 -11.32 12.12
CA LEU A 115 32.19 -10.22 11.46
C LEU A 115 32.65 -10.12 10.01
N CYS A 116 31.74 -10.00 9.07
CA CYS A 116 32.00 -9.66 7.69
C CYS A 116 31.40 -8.27 7.39
N SER A 117 32.07 -7.47 6.56
CA SER A 117 31.56 -6.17 6.14
C SER A 117 31.77 -5.98 4.66
N TYR A 118 30.80 -5.43 3.97
CA TYR A 118 30.97 -4.99 2.59
C TYR A 118 30.18 -3.71 2.28
N ILE A 119 30.63 -3.01 1.24
CA ILE A 119 29.97 -1.84 0.65
C ILE A 119 29.66 -2.18 -0.81
N GLY A 120 28.44 -1.94 -1.24
CA GLY A 120 28.03 -2.15 -2.63
C GLY A 120 26.54 -2.17 -2.81
N ASN A 121 26.12 -2.21 -4.07
CA ASN A 121 24.76 -2.53 -4.43
C ASN A 121 24.58 -4.05 -4.37
N MET A 122 23.36 -4.51 -4.11
CA MET A 122 23.05 -5.92 -3.95
C MET A 122 22.79 -6.65 -5.26
N SER A 123 22.80 -5.93 -6.39
CA SER A 123 22.69 -6.52 -7.71
C SER A 123 23.94 -7.34 -8.05
N ALA A 124 23.75 -8.57 -8.52
CA ALA A 124 24.85 -9.52 -8.83
C ALA A 124 25.85 -9.01 -9.87
N ASP A 125 25.49 -8.01 -10.68
CA ASP A 125 26.30 -7.42 -11.74
C ASP A 125 27.02 -6.16 -11.32
N GLU A 126 26.89 -5.73 -10.05
CA GLU A 126 27.45 -4.50 -9.56
C GLU A 126 28.76 -4.70 -8.82
N GLU A 127 29.57 -3.66 -8.82
CA GLU A 127 30.84 -3.63 -8.12
C GLU A 127 30.60 -3.50 -6.61
N TYR A 128 31.31 -4.30 -5.80
CA TYR A 128 31.27 -4.19 -4.34
C TYR A 128 32.67 -4.33 -3.72
N PHE A 129 32.81 -3.84 -2.49
CA PHE A 129 34.06 -3.79 -1.75
C PHE A 129 33.90 -4.51 -0.42
N GLU A 130 34.75 -5.49 -0.17
CA GLU A 130 34.66 -6.37 0.99
C GLU A 130 35.87 -6.23 1.90
N LEU A 131 35.61 -6.26 3.21
CA LEU A 131 36.63 -6.32 4.24
C LEU A 131 37.21 -7.72 4.33
N ASP A 132 38.51 -7.87 4.03
CA ASP A 132 39.24 -9.14 4.19
C ASP A 132 39.99 -9.19 5.51
N GLY A 133 39.50 -9.99 6.47
CA GLY A 133 40.17 -10.19 7.76
C GLY A 133 41.54 -10.83 7.68
N ARG A 134 41.94 -11.43 6.54
CA ARG A 134 43.29 -11.98 6.34
C ARG A 134 44.39 -10.89 6.26
N SER A 135 44.00 -9.71 5.78
CA SER A 135 44.94 -8.59 5.70
C SER A 135 45.32 -8.00 7.06
N MET A 136 44.66 -8.42 8.12
CA MET A 136 44.87 -7.93 9.50
C MET A 136 45.94 -8.70 10.28
N GLU A 137 46.40 -9.83 9.78
CA GLU A 137 47.53 -10.56 10.42
C GLU A 137 48.90 -9.89 10.18
N ASP A 138 48.94 -8.95 9.23
CA ASP A 138 50.13 -8.15 8.92
C ASP A 138 50.04 -6.80 9.65
N GLU A 139 50.88 -6.56 10.65
CA GLU A 139 50.87 -5.34 11.48
C GLU A 139 51.02 -4.02 10.69
N LYS A 140 51.10 -4.08 9.37
CA LYS A 140 51.29 -2.94 8.46
C LYS A 140 50.14 -2.69 7.50
N ALA A 141 49.18 -3.56 7.43
CA ALA A 141 48.08 -3.39 6.48
C ALA A 141 46.90 -2.78 7.19
N GLY A 142 46.62 -1.54 6.93
CA GLY A 142 45.29 -0.96 7.09
C GLY A 142 44.29 -1.84 6.35
N MET A 143 43.01 -1.80 6.79
CA MET A 143 41.96 -2.51 6.11
C MET A 143 41.97 -2.17 4.60
N HIS A 144 42.13 -3.16 3.78
CA HIS A 144 41.99 -3.02 2.35
C HIS A 144 40.56 -3.45 1.96
N MET A 145 39.74 -2.48 1.65
CA MET A 145 38.53 -2.75 0.90
C MET A 145 38.89 -2.73 -0.58
N GLY A 146 38.72 -3.80 -1.29
CA GLY A 146 38.97 -3.91 -2.71
C GLY A 146 37.81 -4.60 -3.42
N PRO A 147 37.70 -4.50 -4.75
CA PRO A 147 36.72 -5.27 -5.47
C PRO A 147 36.89 -6.74 -5.11
N ALA A 148 35.79 -7.47 -4.94
CA ALA A 148 35.85 -8.88 -4.75
C ALA A 148 36.71 -9.50 -5.87
N MET A 149 37.82 -10.12 -5.50
CA MET A 149 38.69 -10.73 -6.49
C MET A 149 38.05 -12.00 -7.04
N ASP A 150 37.91 -12.07 -8.34
CA ASP A 150 37.44 -13.27 -9.05
C ASP A 150 38.05 -14.55 -8.45
N GLY A 151 37.20 -15.40 -7.90
CA GLY A 151 37.55 -16.74 -7.45
C GLY A 151 38.05 -16.87 -6.00
N GLN A 152 38.03 -15.84 -5.18
CA GLN A 152 38.40 -15.91 -3.74
C GLN A 152 37.24 -15.65 -2.77
N TRP A 153 36.10 -16.20 -3.04
CA TRP A 153 34.99 -16.22 -2.10
C TRP A 153 35.13 -17.40 -1.11
N PRO A 154 34.83 -17.19 0.17
CA PRO A 154 34.49 -15.92 0.84
C PRO A 154 35.75 -15.20 1.36
N ALA A 155 35.67 -13.86 1.51
CA ALA A 155 36.66 -13.13 2.29
C ALA A 155 36.72 -13.67 3.71
N ALA A 156 37.90 -13.67 4.34
CA ALA A 156 38.01 -14.12 5.71
C ALA A 156 37.30 -13.14 6.66
N PRO A 157 36.56 -13.64 7.68
CA PRO A 157 35.90 -12.77 8.64
C PRO A 157 36.92 -12.05 9.52
N VAL A 158 36.53 -10.89 9.96
CA VAL A 158 37.19 -10.20 11.07
C VAL A 158 36.85 -10.93 12.37
N LYS A 159 37.82 -11.17 13.22
CA LYS A 159 37.60 -11.73 14.56
C LYS A 159 37.57 -10.62 15.60
N LEU A 160 36.40 -10.40 16.16
CA LEU A 160 36.18 -9.38 17.16
C LEU A 160 36.81 -9.72 18.51
N THR A 161 37.19 -8.70 19.25
CA THR A 161 37.69 -8.78 20.61
C THR A 161 36.73 -8.14 21.62
N THR A 162 36.99 -8.35 22.92
CA THR A 162 36.24 -7.67 23.98
C THR A 162 36.63 -6.20 24.15
N GLU A 163 37.75 -5.80 23.58
CA GLU A 163 38.22 -4.43 23.56
C GLU A 163 37.84 -3.75 22.25
N TRP A 164 37.69 -2.43 22.26
CA TRP A 164 37.43 -1.66 21.08
C TRP A 164 38.54 -1.82 20.03
N GLN A 165 38.18 -2.22 18.84
CA GLN A 165 39.04 -2.29 17.65
C GLN A 165 38.63 -1.20 16.67
N THR A 166 39.56 -0.51 16.07
CA THR A 166 39.34 0.47 15.00
C THR A 166 39.81 -0.14 13.69
N PHE A 167 38.93 -0.05 12.68
CA PHE A 167 39.20 -0.50 11.32
C PHE A 167 39.14 0.65 10.35
N GLU A 168 40.10 0.68 9.41
CA GLU A 168 40.18 1.69 8.36
C GLU A 168 40.47 1.01 7.02
N GLY A 169 39.91 1.57 5.93
CA GLY A 169 40.19 1.11 4.57
C GLY A 169 39.93 2.20 3.54
N ILE A 170 40.40 1.98 2.31
CA ILE A 170 40.19 2.87 1.17
C ILE A 170 39.60 2.02 0.03
N PHE A 171 38.57 2.55 -0.64
CA PHE A 171 38.02 1.95 -1.86
C PHE A 171 37.80 3.00 -2.94
N LYS A 172 37.73 2.55 -4.20
CA LYS A 172 37.59 3.39 -5.36
C LYS A 172 36.74 2.71 -6.41
N PRO A 173 35.47 3.11 -6.58
CA PRO A 173 34.56 2.55 -7.59
C PRO A 173 35.09 2.84 -9.01
N THR A 174 34.87 1.89 -9.91
CA THR A 174 35.20 2.07 -11.34
C THR A 174 33.98 2.57 -12.13
N LYS A 175 32.77 2.45 -11.61
CA LYS A 175 31.53 2.99 -12.13
C LYS A 175 30.77 3.75 -11.04
N ASP A 176 29.81 4.59 -11.43
CA ASP A 176 28.87 5.18 -10.47
C ASP A 176 28.02 4.08 -9.86
N LEU A 177 27.91 4.10 -8.53
CA LEU A 177 27.10 3.16 -7.75
C LEU A 177 26.03 3.96 -7.01
N GLU A 178 24.78 3.61 -7.19
CA GLU A 178 23.65 4.29 -6.56
C GLU A 178 22.85 3.33 -5.68
N GLY A 179 22.31 3.84 -4.57
CA GLY A 179 21.50 3.06 -3.64
C GLY A 179 22.25 1.94 -2.91
N CYS A 180 23.56 2.09 -2.76
CA CYS A 180 24.38 1.10 -2.09
C CYS A 180 24.09 0.99 -0.60
N GLN A 181 24.48 -0.13 -0.03
CA GLN A 181 24.53 -0.33 1.42
C GLN A 181 25.98 -0.48 1.90
N TRP A 182 26.19 -0.14 3.16
CA TRP A 182 27.32 -0.61 3.95
C TRP A 182 26.78 -1.55 5.01
N THR A 183 27.09 -2.84 4.92
CA THR A 183 26.53 -3.88 5.77
C THR A 183 27.60 -4.62 6.56
N PHE A 184 27.22 -5.04 7.76
CA PHE A 184 27.97 -5.92 8.66
C PHE A 184 27.17 -7.18 8.91
N GLN A 185 27.73 -8.34 8.60
CA GLN A 185 27.04 -9.63 8.67
C GLN A 185 27.75 -10.54 9.67
N TYR A 186 27.00 -11.17 10.57
CA TYR A 186 27.59 -11.89 11.72
C TYR A 186 26.78 -13.10 12.20
N ALA A 187 25.66 -13.47 11.56
CA ALA A 187 24.88 -14.64 11.96
C ALA A 187 25.70 -15.93 11.94
N LYS A 188 25.16 -16.98 12.54
CA LYS A 188 25.78 -18.30 12.52
C LYS A 188 25.59 -18.96 11.16
N GLY A 189 26.68 -19.06 10.41
CA GLY A 189 26.71 -19.74 9.12
C GLY A 189 27.14 -21.21 9.21
N THR A 190 26.70 -22.03 8.23
CA THR A 190 27.10 -23.44 8.10
C THR A 190 28.10 -23.66 6.98
N LYS A 191 28.07 -22.86 5.95
CA LYS A 191 28.86 -23.03 4.72
C LYS A 191 30.01 -22.05 4.61
N TYR A 192 29.78 -20.83 5.10
CA TYR A 192 30.77 -19.78 5.10
C TYR A 192 30.98 -19.27 6.51
N VAL A 193 31.63 -18.16 6.67
CA VAL A 193 31.95 -17.52 7.93
C VAL A 193 30.69 -17.11 8.71
N GLY A 194 30.82 -17.05 10.00
CA GLY A 194 29.78 -16.68 10.94
C GLY A 194 29.67 -17.67 12.09
N ASN A 195 29.93 -17.20 13.29
CA ASN A 195 29.96 -18.04 14.48
C ASN A 195 29.18 -17.43 15.67
N ALA A 196 28.17 -16.63 15.37
CA ALA A 196 27.32 -16.04 16.43
C ALA A 196 26.71 -17.09 17.34
N MET A 197 26.49 -16.74 18.59
CA MET A 197 25.85 -17.55 19.62
C MET A 197 24.75 -16.72 20.29
N GLU A 198 23.75 -17.43 20.82
CA GLU A 198 22.74 -16.81 21.68
C GLU A 198 23.43 -16.09 22.87
N GLY A 199 23.03 -14.84 23.11
CA GLY A 199 23.58 -13.98 24.16
C GLY A 199 24.91 -13.28 23.80
N ASP A 200 25.39 -13.40 22.56
CA ASP A 200 26.44 -12.52 22.03
C ASP A 200 25.94 -11.08 21.94
N GLU A 201 26.81 -10.12 22.19
CA GLU A 201 26.55 -8.68 22.04
C GLU A 201 27.65 -8.03 21.22
N ILE A 202 27.28 -7.06 20.38
CA ILE A 202 28.18 -6.28 19.54
C ILE A 202 27.89 -4.80 19.78
N TRP A 203 28.96 -3.97 19.79
CA TRP A 203 28.86 -2.52 19.85
C TRP A 203 29.61 -1.91 18.69
N PHE A 204 28.99 -0.95 18.02
CA PHE A 204 29.59 -0.14 16.95
C PHE A 204 29.62 1.32 17.38
N ASP A 205 30.66 2.03 16.90
CA ASP A 205 30.86 3.46 17.18
C ASP A 205 31.78 4.09 16.15
N ASP A 206 31.81 5.44 16.08
CA ASP A 206 32.66 6.23 15.20
C ASP A 206 32.64 5.75 13.72
N MET A 207 31.46 5.48 13.19
CA MET A 207 31.27 5.01 11.81
C MET A 207 31.50 6.16 10.84
N SER A 208 32.34 5.99 9.82
CA SER A 208 32.55 7.02 8.82
C SER A 208 32.88 6.48 7.43
N ILE A 209 32.40 7.16 6.40
CA ILE A 209 32.89 7.10 5.03
C ILE A 209 33.13 8.53 4.57
N ASP A 210 34.38 8.84 4.24
CA ASP A 210 34.78 10.18 3.79
C ASP A 210 35.16 10.15 2.32
N CYS A 211 34.58 11.01 1.48
CA CYS A 211 35.01 11.18 0.10
C CYS A 211 36.29 12.04 0.05
N LEU A 212 37.42 11.41 -0.21
CA LEU A 212 38.71 12.10 -0.30
C LEU A 212 38.87 12.94 -1.58
N THR A 213 37.99 12.75 -2.55
CA THR A 213 38.02 13.43 -3.86
C THR A 213 37.19 14.70 -3.89
N CYS A 214 35.99 14.69 -3.30
CA CYS A 214 35.03 15.81 -3.35
C CYS A 214 35.33 16.94 -2.38
N GLY A 215 36.02 16.67 -1.26
CA GLY A 215 36.15 17.64 -0.19
C GLY A 215 34.81 18.16 0.33
N ASP A 216 34.71 19.45 0.59
CA ASP A 216 33.50 20.09 1.14
C ASP A 216 32.28 20.08 0.17
N GLU A 217 32.43 19.59 -1.06
CA GLU A 217 31.38 19.54 -2.10
C GLU A 217 30.86 18.13 -2.33
N ALA A 218 31.10 17.18 -1.42
CA ALA A 218 30.71 15.78 -1.62
C ALA A 218 29.21 15.60 -1.91
N GLN A 219 28.35 16.29 -1.18
CA GLN A 219 26.90 16.20 -1.40
C GLN A 219 26.46 16.87 -2.70
N VAL A 220 27.04 17.98 -3.07
CA VAL A 220 26.80 18.65 -4.36
C VAL A 220 27.29 17.78 -5.51
N GLY A 221 28.38 17.05 -5.30
CA GLY A 221 28.94 16.08 -6.24
C GLY A 221 28.16 14.75 -6.32
N GLY A 222 27.12 14.56 -5.52
CA GLY A 222 26.31 13.35 -5.49
C GLY A 222 26.99 12.15 -4.83
N CYS A 223 27.94 12.39 -3.91
CA CYS A 223 28.58 11.37 -3.10
C CYS A 223 27.84 11.19 -1.78
N GLY A 224 27.67 9.95 -1.34
CA GLY A 224 27.17 9.60 -0.04
C GLY A 224 25.65 9.58 0.08
N TRP A 225 25.20 9.81 1.29
CA TRP A 225 23.79 9.75 1.62
C TRP A 225 23.07 11.06 1.24
N PRO A 226 22.10 11.04 0.33
CA PRO A 226 21.37 12.25 -0.02
C PRO A 226 20.48 12.69 1.15
N GLU A 227 20.74 13.87 1.72
CA GLU A 227 19.97 14.45 2.83
C GLU A 227 18.47 14.62 2.53
N SER A 228 18.09 14.59 1.24
CA SER A 228 16.66 14.66 0.83
C SER A 228 15.86 13.42 1.17
N ASN A 229 16.50 12.30 1.47
CA ASN A 229 15.81 11.13 1.98
C ASN A 229 15.56 11.32 3.47
N GLU A 230 14.41 11.92 3.80
CA GLU A 230 13.91 11.98 5.20
C GLU A 230 13.54 10.58 5.73
N LEU A 231 14.01 9.51 5.08
CA LEU A 231 13.84 8.11 5.49
C LEU A 231 12.37 7.75 5.75
N GLY A 232 11.47 8.32 4.98
CA GLY A 232 10.04 8.09 5.14
C GLY A 232 9.39 8.78 6.35
N ILE A 233 10.11 9.59 7.10
CA ILE A 233 9.53 10.36 8.22
C ILE A 233 8.51 11.36 7.69
N ILE A 234 7.27 11.19 8.12
CA ILE A 234 6.19 12.08 7.74
C ILE A 234 6.01 13.17 8.81
N LYS A 235 6.11 14.41 8.37
CA LYS A 235 5.86 15.58 9.22
C LYS A 235 4.78 16.44 8.57
N ALA A 236 3.80 16.81 9.37
CA ALA A 236 2.75 17.71 8.91
C ALA A 236 3.34 19.03 8.41
N LYS A 237 3.09 19.34 7.13
CA LYS A 237 3.59 20.56 6.48
C LYS A 237 2.76 21.77 6.85
N ASN A 238 1.46 21.60 7.03
CA ASN A 238 0.47 22.65 7.31
C ASN A 238 -0.20 22.39 8.67
N ASN A 239 -0.73 23.43 9.32
CA ASN A 239 -1.54 23.27 10.53
C ASN A 239 -3.02 23.06 10.20
N VAL A 240 -3.47 23.42 8.99
CA VAL A 240 -4.82 23.18 8.51
C VAL A 240 -4.86 21.85 7.76
N ARG A 241 -5.54 20.87 8.33
CA ARG A 241 -5.69 19.52 7.78
C ARG A 241 -6.98 19.44 6.99
N VAL A 242 -6.89 19.04 5.73
CA VAL A 242 -8.02 18.92 4.80
C VAL A 242 -7.95 17.57 4.06
N ASN A 243 -9.06 17.15 3.50
CA ASN A 243 -9.06 16.18 2.42
C ASN A 243 -8.38 16.84 1.21
N GLN A 244 -7.18 16.39 0.86
CA GLN A 244 -6.36 16.98 -0.20
C GLN A 244 -6.90 16.68 -1.61
N LEU A 245 -7.77 15.68 -1.75
CA LEU A 245 -8.41 15.37 -3.01
C LEU A 245 -9.60 16.27 -3.23
N GLY A 246 -10.47 16.39 -2.23
CA GLY A 246 -11.57 17.32 -2.26
C GLY A 246 -12.86 16.84 -1.63
N TYR A 247 -13.93 17.57 -1.93
CA TYR A 247 -15.25 17.40 -1.30
C TYR A 247 -16.36 17.46 -2.35
N PHE A 248 -17.42 16.69 -2.14
CA PHE A 248 -18.64 16.82 -2.93
C PHE A 248 -19.38 18.14 -2.62
N PRO A 249 -20.00 18.82 -3.60
CA PRO A 249 -20.65 20.12 -3.39
C PRO A 249 -21.70 20.14 -2.28
N ASN A 250 -22.52 19.07 -2.18
CA ASN A 250 -23.63 18.96 -1.24
C ASN A 250 -23.30 18.13 0.03
N ALA A 251 -22.06 17.68 0.19
CA ALA A 251 -21.59 17.01 1.39
C ALA A 251 -21.27 18.00 2.52
N GLU A 252 -21.20 17.51 3.76
CA GLU A 252 -20.55 18.21 4.86
C GLU A 252 -19.05 18.36 4.53
N LYS A 253 -18.47 19.53 4.81
CA LYS A 253 -17.06 19.82 4.52
C LYS A 253 -16.39 20.36 5.76
N LYS A 254 -15.51 19.59 6.33
CA LYS A 254 -14.76 19.96 7.53
C LYS A 254 -13.25 19.89 7.29
N ALA A 255 -12.56 20.80 7.97
CA ALA A 255 -11.11 20.75 8.14
C ALA A 255 -10.77 20.81 9.63
N THR A 256 -9.55 20.44 9.97
CA THR A 256 -9.04 20.54 11.35
C THR A 256 -7.82 21.46 11.39
N TYR A 257 -7.87 22.47 12.26
CA TYR A 257 -6.73 23.31 12.58
C TYR A 257 -6.04 22.74 13.82
N ALA A 258 -4.78 22.32 13.70
CA ALA A 258 -4.02 21.63 14.73
C ALA A 258 -2.76 22.42 15.11
N THR A 259 -2.53 22.59 16.41
CA THR A 259 -1.41 23.37 16.98
C THR A 259 -0.81 22.68 18.21
N SER A 260 0.46 22.99 18.51
CA SER A 260 1.14 22.48 19.73
C SER A 260 0.66 23.12 21.00
N GLU A 261 -0.01 24.28 20.95
CA GLU A 261 -0.48 25.04 22.08
C GLU A 261 -1.97 25.33 21.96
N GLU A 262 -2.67 25.38 23.09
CA GLU A 262 -4.08 25.74 23.11
C GLU A 262 -4.28 27.17 22.62
N LYS A 263 -5.19 27.34 21.66
CA LYS A 263 -5.55 28.67 21.11
C LYS A 263 -7.05 28.90 21.18
N ALA A 264 -7.44 30.15 21.36
CA ALA A 264 -8.83 30.59 21.28
C ALA A 264 -9.36 30.39 19.84
N ALA A 265 -10.68 30.41 19.68
CA ALA A 265 -11.32 30.42 18.37
C ALA A 265 -10.77 31.55 17.48
N MET A 266 -10.49 31.23 16.22
CA MET A 266 -9.85 32.12 15.25
C MET A 266 -10.72 32.31 14.00
N GLU A 267 -10.56 33.46 13.37
CA GLU A 267 -11.18 33.66 12.05
C GLU A 267 -10.48 32.84 11.00
N PHE A 268 -11.25 32.30 10.07
CA PHE A 268 -10.74 31.62 8.88
C PHE A 268 -11.47 32.09 7.62
N LYS A 269 -10.84 31.85 6.49
CA LYS A 269 -11.44 32.06 5.17
C LYS A 269 -11.14 30.89 4.25
N VAL A 270 -12.10 30.58 3.37
CA VAL A 270 -11.89 29.74 2.21
C VAL A 270 -11.64 30.68 1.03
N VAL A 271 -10.54 30.45 0.32
CA VAL A 271 -10.14 31.21 -0.84
C VAL A 271 -10.20 30.34 -2.10
N ASP A 272 -10.54 30.94 -3.22
CA ASP A 272 -10.48 30.29 -4.53
C ASP A 272 -9.04 30.27 -5.09
N LYS A 273 -8.86 29.68 -6.28
CA LYS A 273 -7.58 29.59 -6.99
C LYS A 273 -6.89 30.96 -7.25
N ASP A 274 -7.63 32.05 -7.22
CA ASP A 274 -7.10 33.41 -7.43
C ASP A 274 -6.77 34.10 -6.08
N GLY A 275 -7.01 33.40 -4.95
CA GLY A 275 -6.78 33.88 -3.60
C GLY A 275 -7.90 34.75 -3.04
N GLU A 276 -9.03 34.86 -3.77
CA GLU A 276 -10.19 35.67 -3.34
C GLU A 276 -11.03 34.88 -2.32
N PRO A 277 -11.44 35.51 -1.22
CA PRO A 277 -12.22 34.83 -0.19
C PRO A 277 -13.67 34.61 -0.64
N VAL A 278 -14.06 33.32 -0.72
CA VAL A 278 -15.43 32.89 -1.08
C VAL A 278 -16.30 32.62 0.17
N PHE A 279 -15.66 32.33 1.31
CA PHE A 279 -16.34 32.08 2.58
C PHE A 279 -15.47 32.54 3.75
N LYS A 280 -16.12 32.91 4.87
CA LYS A 280 -15.47 33.28 6.12
C LYS A 280 -16.23 32.67 7.29
N GLY A 281 -15.51 32.24 8.30
CA GLY A 281 -16.08 31.66 9.50
C GLY A 281 -15.14 31.80 10.69
N THR A 282 -15.52 31.15 11.77
CA THR A 282 -14.72 31.08 13.01
C THR A 282 -14.52 29.61 13.36
N THR A 283 -13.31 29.26 13.73
CA THR A 283 -12.96 27.87 14.14
C THR A 283 -13.61 27.56 15.50
N VAL A 284 -13.91 26.28 15.71
CA VAL A 284 -14.50 25.78 16.96
C VAL A 284 -13.45 24.95 17.71
N PRO A 285 -12.87 25.46 18.82
CA PRO A 285 -11.94 24.70 19.64
C PRO A 285 -12.58 23.45 20.23
N VAL A 286 -11.89 22.30 20.11
CA VAL A 286 -12.32 21.01 20.71
C VAL A 286 -11.34 20.52 21.78
N GLY A 287 -10.21 21.21 21.96
CA GLY A 287 -9.22 20.89 22.99
C GLY A 287 -8.08 20.03 22.48
N PHE A 288 -7.42 19.32 23.39
CA PHE A 288 -6.30 18.44 23.09
C PHE A 288 -6.80 17.08 22.59
N ASP A 289 -6.41 16.70 21.37
CA ASP A 289 -6.67 15.38 20.80
C ASP A 289 -5.50 14.46 21.14
N GLU A 290 -5.77 13.43 21.97
CA GLU A 290 -4.75 12.51 22.46
C GLU A 290 -4.19 11.61 21.32
N ALA A 291 -5.01 11.25 20.34
CA ALA A 291 -4.59 10.44 19.20
C ALA A 291 -3.70 11.20 18.22
N ALA A 292 -3.97 12.49 18.03
CA ALA A 292 -3.17 13.38 17.20
C ALA A 292 -1.98 14.00 17.94
N GLY A 293 -2.08 14.12 19.30
CA GLY A 293 -1.10 14.79 20.14
C GLY A 293 -1.02 16.30 19.90
N GLU A 294 -2.14 16.93 19.56
CA GLU A 294 -2.23 18.35 19.22
C GLU A 294 -3.52 18.98 19.77
N TYR A 295 -3.50 20.29 20.00
CA TYR A 295 -4.71 21.05 20.26
C TYR A 295 -5.42 21.32 18.94
N CYS A 296 -6.69 20.94 18.86
CA CYS A 296 -7.46 20.95 17.62
C CYS A 296 -8.64 21.92 17.67
N GLN A 297 -8.98 22.45 16.50
CA GLN A 297 -10.16 23.28 16.26
C GLN A 297 -10.81 22.82 14.95
N ILE A 298 -12.13 22.71 14.94
CA ILE A 298 -12.89 22.33 13.75
C ILE A 298 -13.19 23.57 12.92
N ILE A 299 -13.03 23.43 11.61
CA ILE A 299 -13.38 24.39 10.57
C ILE A 299 -14.50 23.77 9.76
N ASP A 300 -15.67 24.41 9.74
CA ASP A 300 -16.82 24.00 8.93
C ASP A 300 -17.00 25.01 7.78
N PHE A 301 -16.91 24.51 6.56
CA PHE A 301 -17.14 25.29 5.33
C PHE A 301 -18.13 24.62 4.39
N SER A 302 -19.07 23.85 4.94
CA SER A 302 -20.11 23.11 4.22
C SER A 302 -20.97 23.98 3.31
N GLU A 303 -21.04 25.27 3.59
CA GLU A 303 -21.77 26.27 2.76
C GLU A 303 -21.07 26.55 1.41
N VAL A 304 -19.80 26.20 1.24
CA VAL A 304 -19.09 26.36 -0.03
C VAL A 304 -19.48 25.19 -0.94
N LYS A 305 -20.37 25.44 -1.91
CA LYS A 305 -20.94 24.41 -2.80
C LYS A 305 -20.53 24.55 -4.25
N THR A 306 -19.94 25.66 -4.61
CA THR A 306 -19.56 25.93 -6.01
C THR A 306 -18.37 25.05 -6.38
N PRO A 307 -18.44 24.28 -7.48
CA PRO A 307 -17.29 23.53 -7.96
C PRO A 307 -16.09 24.44 -8.27
N GLY A 308 -14.88 23.98 -7.90
CA GLY A 308 -13.67 24.77 -8.07
C GLY A 308 -12.50 24.24 -7.24
N THR A 309 -11.37 24.95 -7.29
CA THR A 309 -10.18 24.67 -6.47
C THR A 309 -10.08 25.71 -5.36
N TYR A 310 -9.83 25.25 -4.14
CA TYR A 310 -9.89 26.05 -2.94
C TYR A 310 -8.75 25.74 -1.98
N ALA A 311 -8.50 26.69 -1.03
CA ALA A 311 -7.69 26.47 0.15
C ALA A 311 -8.35 27.14 1.37
N VAL A 312 -8.07 26.62 2.55
CA VAL A 312 -8.50 27.21 3.82
C VAL A 312 -7.33 27.96 4.45
N ILE A 313 -7.57 29.18 4.89
CA ILE A 313 -6.60 30.03 5.60
C ILE A 313 -7.15 30.39 6.96
N VAL A 314 -6.42 30.05 8.03
CA VAL A 314 -6.72 30.49 9.40
C VAL A 314 -5.90 31.75 9.70
N GLU A 315 -6.52 32.75 10.30
CA GLU A 315 -5.87 34.04 10.59
C GLU A 315 -4.94 33.94 11.83
N ASP A 316 -4.00 33.01 11.79
CA ASP A 316 -2.95 32.83 12.78
C ASP A 316 -1.60 33.30 12.24
N LYS A 317 -1.07 34.37 12.81
CA LYS A 317 0.21 34.96 12.40
C LYS A 317 1.43 34.27 13.02
N ASP A 318 1.21 33.51 14.09
CA ASP A 318 2.31 32.90 14.86
C ASP A 318 2.92 31.72 14.16
N VAL A 319 2.13 31.01 13.31
CA VAL A 319 2.53 29.79 12.61
C VAL A 319 3.07 30.05 11.18
N GLY A 320 3.15 31.30 10.76
CA GLY A 320 3.62 31.69 9.44
C GLY A 320 2.78 31.07 8.31
N ARG A 321 3.45 30.52 7.27
CA ARG A 321 2.77 29.92 6.12
C ARG A 321 2.05 28.60 6.44
N ARG A 322 2.23 28.02 7.62
CA ARG A 322 1.57 26.78 8.02
C ARG A 322 0.07 26.98 8.33
N ASN A 323 -0.41 28.20 8.34
CA ASN A 323 -1.82 28.55 8.53
C ASN A 323 -2.69 28.36 7.27
N VAL A 324 -2.13 27.87 6.17
CA VAL A 324 -2.83 27.59 4.90
C VAL A 324 -2.91 26.09 4.71
N SER A 325 -4.06 25.56 4.28
CA SER A 325 -4.21 24.15 3.94
C SER A 325 -3.48 23.80 2.62
N HIS A 326 -3.38 22.52 2.32
CA HIS A 326 -3.24 22.08 0.94
C HIS A 326 -4.43 22.56 0.09
N GLU A 327 -4.23 22.72 -1.21
CA GLU A 327 -5.33 22.93 -2.14
C GLU A 327 -6.18 21.67 -2.25
N PHE A 328 -7.49 21.85 -2.46
CA PHE A 328 -8.45 20.78 -2.68
C PHE A 328 -9.51 21.21 -3.68
N ARG A 329 -10.18 20.22 -4.27
CA ARG A 329 -11.30 20.48 -5.21
C ARG A 329 -12.64 20.38 -4.49
N ILE A 330 -13.63 21.09 -5.02
CA ILE A 330 -15.05 20.79 -4.81
C ILE A 330 -15.62 20.40 -6.17
N GLY A 331 -16.22 19.22 -6.27
CA GLY A 331 -16.77 18.70 -7.53
C GLY A 331 -17.51 17.38 -7.33
N ASP A 332 -18.34 17.02 -8.30
CA ASP A 332 -19.11 15.76 -8.25
C ASP A 332 -18.27 14.55 -8.68
N ASP A 333 -17.15 14.78 -9.35
CA ASP A 333 -16.25 13.78 -9.97
C ASP A 333 -14.96 13.51 -9.19
N ILE A 334 -14.88 13.90 -7.92
CA ILE A 334 -13.61 13.91 -7.16
C ILE A 334 -13.03 12.51 -6.95
N TYR A 335 -13.83 11.45 -6.97
CA TYR A 335 -13.39 10.08 -6.72
C TYR A 335 -13.36 9.17 -7.96
N ASP A 336 -13.71 9.65 -9.15
CA ASP A 336 -13.81 8.83 -10.36
C ASP A 336 -12.47 8.16 -10.72
N GLY A 337 -11.42 8.93 -10.86
CA GLY A 337 -10.08 8.39 -11.17
C GLY A 337 -9.52 7.52 -10.04
N VAL A 338 -9.87 7.82 -8.78
CA VAL A 338 -9.44 7.02 -7.62
C VAL A 338 -10.03 5.62 -7.69
N LEU A 339 -11.33 5.49 -7.98
CA LEU A 339 -12.01 4.18 -8.10
C LEU A 339 -11.37 3.33 -9.19
N THR A 340 -11.13 3.91 -10.37
CA THR A 340 -10.49 3.22 -11.50
C THR A 340 -9.12 2.68 -11.13
N ASN A 341 -8.27 3.50 -10.51
CA ASN A 341 -6.92 3.10 -10.12
C ASN A 341 -6.93 2.12 -8.94
N ALA A 342 -7.82 2.32 -7.96
CA ALA A 342 -7.96 1.39 -6.84
C ALA A 342 -8.38 -0.02 -7.27
N LEU A 343 -9.20 -0.15 -8.30
CA LEU A 343 -9.60 -1.45 -8.86
C LEU A 343 -8.53 -2.02 -9.80
N ASN A 344 -7.75 -1.18 -10.49
CA ASN A 344 -6.64 -1.65 -11.32
C ASN A 344 -5.52 -2.32 -10.52
N TYR A 345 -5.47 -2.07 -9.22
CA TYR A 345 -4.61 -2.80 -8.28
C TYR A 345 -4.77 -4.32 -8.42
N TYR A 346 -6.01 -4.84 -8.46
CA TYR A 346 -6.27 -6.28 -8.61
C TYR A 346 -5.75 -6.83 -9.92
N TYR A 347 -6.00 -6.14 -11.01
CA TYR A 347 -5.47 -6.53 -12.32
C TYR A 347 -3.93 -6.61 -12.30
N GLN A 348 -3.27 -5.63 -11.70
CA GLN A 348 -1.81 -5.61 -11.59
C GLN A 348 -1.26 -6.64 -10.59
N LYS A 349 -2.07 -7.18 -9.69
CA LYS A 349 -1.73 -8.26 -8.76
C LYS A 349 -2.06 -9.67 -9.29
N ARG A 350 -2.58 -9.81 -10.49
CA ARG A 350 -2.86 -11.13 -11.08
C ARG A 350 -1.61 -11.98 -11.19
N SER A 351 -1.69 -13.22 -10.68
CA SER A 351 -0.66 -14.25 -10.77
C SER A 351 -0.90 -15.15 -12.00
N GLY A 352 0.17 -15.60 -12.66
CA GLY A 352 0.07 -16.62 -13.74
C GLY A 352 -0.39 -16.12 -15.11
N VAL A 353 -0.46 -14.81 -15.31
CA VAL A 353 -0.75 -14.18 -16.61
C VAL A 353 0.20 -13.00 -16.86
N ASP A 354 0.40 -12.68 -18.14
CA ASP A 354 1.10 -11.44 -18.50
C ASP A 354 0.19 -10.24 -18.24
N ILE A 355 0.68 -9.24 -17.50
CA ILE A 355 0.00 -7.97 -17.35
C ILE A 355 0.27 -7.12 -18.58
N VAL A 356 -0.78 -6.77 -19.31
CA VAL A 356 -0.65 -6.03 -20.58
C VAL A 356 -0.70 -4.53 -20.34
N PRO A 357 0.18 -3.75 -21.00
CA PRO A 357 0.29 -2.30 -20.80
C PRO A 357 -1.02 -1.52 -21.00
N GLU A 358 -1.85 -1.98 -21.94
CA GLU A 358 -3.11 -1.34 -22.29
C GLU A 358 -4.15 -1.37 -21.15
N SER A 359 -4.04 -2.36 -20.27
CA SER A 359 -4.94 -2.53 -19.12
C SER A 359 -4.39 -1.91 -17.83
N ILE A 360 -3.20 -1.32 -17.85
CA ILE A 360 -2.64 -0.57 -16.73
C ILE A 360 -3.16 0.87 -16.78
N THR A 361 -3.89 1.31 -15.77
CA THR A 361 -4.46 2.66 -15.71
C THR A 361 -3.46 3.67 -15.16
N SER A 362 -2.58 3.25 -14.26
CA SER A 362 -1.50 4.06 -13.72
C SER A 362 -0.28 3.20 -13.36
N GLY A 363 0.90 3.80 -13.26
CA GLY A 363 2.15 3.10 -12.99
C GLY A 363 3.00 2.88 -14.25
N ASP A 364 4.04 2.08 -14.13
CA ASP A 364 4.97 1.81 -15.24
C ASP A 364 4.38 0.79 -16.21
N LYS A 365 3.95 1.26 -17.37
CA LYS A 365 3.37 0.43 -18.42
C LYS A 365 4.38 -0.49 -19.12
N ASN A 366 5.67 -0.29 -18.94
CA ASN A 366 6.71 -1.15 -19.48
C ASN A 366 7.11 -2.27 -18.52
N ALA A 367 6.71 -2.17 -17.30
CA ALA A 367 6.95 -3.17 -16.30
C ALA A 367 6.07 -4.39 -16.59
N LEU A 368 6.66 -5.38 -17.26
CA LEU A 368 6.04 -6.69 -17.40
C LEU A 368 6.05 -7.38 -16.05
N MET A 369 5.01 -7.15 -15.29
CA MET A 369 4.86 -7.72 -13.98
C MET A 369 4.95 -9.25 -14.06
N HIS A 370 5.65 -9.81 -13.10
CA HIS A 370 5.63 -11.23 -12.78
C HIS A 370 6.10 -12.18 -13.90
N LYS A 371 6.71 -11.67 -14.98
CA LYS A 371 7.44 -12.51 -15.92
C LYS A 371 8.57 -13.20 -15.19
N GLY A 372 8.25 -14.25 -14.64
CA GLY A 372 9.30 -14.99 -14.00
C GLY A 372 8.88 -15.81 -12.79
N HIS A 373 7.93 -15.39 -12.00
CA HIS A 373 7.48 -16.20 -10.88
C HIS A 373 6.42 -17.24 -11.29
N ASP A 374 5.58 -17.00 -12.29
CA ASP A 374 4.30 -17.68 -12.34
C ASP A 374 3.86 -18.28 -13.67
N ASN A 375 4.63 -18.19 -14.73
CA ASN A 375 4.27 -18.85 -16.00
C ASN A 375 4.31 -20.38 -15.95
N SER A 376 4.76 -20.97 -14.84
CA SER A 376 4.63 -22.38 -14.51
C SER A 376 4.39 -22.48 -13.00
N ASP A 377 3.25 -22.03 -12.57
CA ASP A 377 2.94 -21.90 -11.16
C ASP A 377 2.61 -23.26 -10.53
N ILE A 378 3.64 -24.05 -10.35
CA ILE A 378 3.56 -25.30 -9.60
C ILE A 378 4.12 -25.05 -8.21
N ALA A 379 3.25 -25.14 -7.21
CA ALA A 379 3.63 -25.17 -5.82
C ALA A 379 3.50 -26.59 -5.25
N TYR A 380 4.08 -26.79 -4.09
CA TYR A 380 4.15 -28.11 -3.48
C TYR A 380 3.43 -28.14 -2.15
N VAL A 381 2.49 -29.05 -2.00
CA VAL A 381 1.71 -29.25 -0.79
C VAL A 381 2.62 -29.67 0.36
N GLN A 382 2.49 -28.99 1.49
CA GLN A 382 3.20 -29.26 2.72
C GLN A 382 2.49 -30.32 3.53
N PRO A 383 3.22 -31.31 4.10
CA PRO A 383 2.60 -32.31 4.97
C PRO A 383 2.12 -31.76 6.31
N ARG A 384 2.52 -30.55 6.67
CA ARG A 384 2.15 -29.86 7.92
C ARG A 384 2.37 -28.36 7.79
N TRP A 385 1.77 -27.62 8.69
CA TRP A 385 2.10 -26.23 8.88
C TRP A 385 3.53 -26.09 9.39
N TYR A 386 4.27 -25.16 8.76
CA TYR A 386 5.50 -24.66 9.33
C TYR A 386 5.20 -23.25 9.81
N ASN A 387 5.41 -22.98 11.11
CA ASN A 387 5.47 -21.58 11.50
C ASN A 387 6.71 -20.96 10.84
N ASP A 388 6.73 -19.67 10.68
CA ASP A 388 7.80 -18.93 10.00
C ASP A 388 9.19 -19.11 10.62
N TYR A 389 9.26 -19.79 11.76
CA TYR A 389 10.45 -20.11 12.51
C TYR A 389 11.07 -21.49 12.18
N ILE A 390 10.36 -22.36 11.46
CA ILE A 390 10.90 -23.67 11.08
C ILE A 390 11.12 -23.74 9.57
N ILE A 391 12.20 -23.54 9.17
CA ILE A 391 12.82 -22.97 8.05
C ILE A 391 13.28 -23.96 6.99
N ARG A 392 13.60 -23.37 5.85
CA ARG A 392 14.17 -23.80 4.59
C ARG A 392 14.86 -25.19 4.63
N SER A 393 15.59 -25.57 5.68
CA SER A 393 16.24 -26.88 5.73
C SER A 393 15.34 -28.04 6.14
N ALA A 394 14.44 -27.84 7.09
CA ALA A 394 13.41 -28.83 7.39
C ALA A 394 12.47 -28.96 6.18
N TYR A 395 12.16 -27.85 5.58
CA TYR A 395 11.37 -27.73 4.39
C TYR A 395 12.01 -28.43 3.18
N LEU A 396 13.27 -28.15 2.82
CA LEU A 396 13.97 -28.78 1.71
C LEU A 396 14.07 -30.31 1.86
N ASN A 397 14.10 -30.84 3.08
CA ASN A 397 14.08 -32.26 3.33
C ASN A 397 12.69 -32.89 3.14
N ASP A 398 11.63 -32.16 3.44
CA ASP A 398 10.24 -32.61 3.26
C ASP A 398 9.75 -32.40 1.80
N VAL A 399 10.31 -31.42 1.09
CA VAL A 399 10.03 -31.11 -0.32
C VAL A 399 10.25 -32.31 -1.27
N ASN A 400 10.96 -33.31 -0.87
CA ASN A 400 11.20 -34.52 -1.67
C ASN A 400 10.03 -35.53 -1.68
N LYS A 401 8.89 -35.26 -1.02
CA LYS A 401 7.71 -36.17 -0.91
C LYS A 401 6.43 -35.53 -1.42
N LYS A 402 6.36 -35.01 -2.63
CA LYS A 402 5.50 -33.92 -3.01
C LYS A 402 4.27 -34.26 -3.82
N VAL A 403 3.18 -33.60 -3.47
CA VAL A 403 2.05 -33.39 -4.36
C VAL A 403 2.24 -32.05 -5.05
N PRO A 404 2.59 -32.01 -6.34
CA PRO A 404 2.60 -30.77 -7.11
C PRO A 404 1.17 -30.37 -7.46
N LEU A 405 0.85 -29.08 -7.28
CA LEU A 405 -0.45 -28.51 -7.63
C LEU A 405 -0.23 -27.29 -8.52
N ASP A 406 -1.03 -27.19 -9.59
CA ASP A 406 -1.10 -25.98 -10.41
C ASP A 406 -1.88 -24.91 -9.63
N VAL A 407 -1.18 -23.89 -9.19
CA VAL A 407 -1.71 -22.77 -8.42
C VAL A 407 -1.74 -21.47 -9.22
N SER A 408 -1.69 -21.54 -10.56
CA SER A 408 -1.79 -20.36 -11.40
C SER A 408 -3.14 -19.65 -11.23
N GLY A 409 -3.18 -18.35 -11.46
CA GLY A 409 -4.37 -17.52 -11.22
C GLY A 409 -4.42 -16.96 -9.79
N GLY A 410 -5.43 -16.19 -9.51
CA GLY A 410 -5.57 -15.45 -8.25
C GLY A 410 -4.67 -14.22 -8.15
N TRP A 411 -4.79 -13.51 -7.04
CA TRP A 411 -4.04 -12.29 -6.77
C TRP A 411 -2.94 -12.52 -5.74
N TYR A 412 -1.81 -11.84 -5.90
CA TYR A 412 -0.83 -11.71 -4.83
C TYR A 412 -1.40 -10.91 -3.66
N ASP A 413 -1.29 -11.46 -2.45
CA ASP A 413 -2.06 -11.05 -1.26
C ASP A 413 -1.74 -9.62 -0.78
N ALA A 414 -0.45 -9.32 -0.62
CA ALA A 414 -0.03 -8.06 -0.01
C ALA A 414 1.27 -7.56 -0.66
N ASP A 415 2.29 -7.35 0.13
CA ASP A 415 3.60 -6.85 -0.23
C ASP A 415 4.53 -7.89 -0.88
N ASN A 416 4.10 -9.14 -0.95
CA ASN A 416 4.89 -10.29 -1.45
C ASN A 416 4.09 -11.13 -2.47
N TYR A 417 4.69 -12.21 -2.94
CA TYR A 417 4.08 -13.11 -3.93
C TYR A 417 3.26 -14.26 -3.31
N SER A 418 2.87 -14.18 -2.05
CA SER A 418 1.94 -15.12 -1.45
C SER A 418 0.52 -14.90 -1.96
N LYS A 419 -0.32 -15.96 -1.90
CA LYS A 419 -1.75 -15.91 -2.26
C LYS A 419 -2.54 -16.59 -1.15
N SER A 420 -3.29 -15.82 -0.38
CA SER A 420 -4.09 -16.30 0.75
C SER A 420 -5.55 -16.42 0.37
N ILE A 421 -6.14 -17.60 0.56
CA ILE A 421 -7.58 -17.81 0.32
C ILE A 421 -8.44 -16.97 1.27
N THR A 422 -7.99 -16.76 2.50
CA THR A 422 -8.76 -16.00 3.49
C THR A 422 -8.75 -14.50 3.20
N SER A 423 -7.60 -13.91 2.91
CA SER A 423 -7.47 -12.50 2.55
C SER A 423 -8.09 -12.22 1.17
N GLY A 424 -7.72 -13.05 0.17
CA GLY A 424 -8.33 -13.01 -1.16
C GLY A 424 -9.84 -13.17 -1.12
N GLY A 425 -10.36 -14.07 -0.28
CA GLY A 425 -11.80 -14.29 -0.10
C GLY A 425 -12.52 -13.07 0.47
N THR A 426 -11.91 -12.37 1.43
CA THR A 426 -12.50 -11.14 1.96
C THR A 426 -12.55 -10.04 0.89
N ALA A 427 -11.47 -9.87 0.13
CA ALA A 427 -11.42 -8.93 -0.98
C ALA A 427 -12.45 -9.29 -2.08
N LEU A 428 -12.48 -10.55 -2.47
CA LEU A 428 -13.41 -11.09 -3.47
C LEU A 428 -14.87 -10.84 -3.07
N TRP A 429 -15.22 -11.12 -1.79
CA TRP A 429 -16.55 -10.82 -1.29
C TRP A 429 -16.87 -9.33 -1.44
N MET A 430 -15.95 -8.43 -1.10
CA MET A 430 -16.19 -6.99 -1.22
C MET A 430 -16.37 -6.54 -2.67
N LEU A 431 -15.61 -7.07 -3.64
CA LEU A 431 -15.80 -6.76 -5.06
C LEU A 431 -17.18 -7.23 -5.53
N GLN A 432 -17.57 -8.45 -5.19
CA GLN A 432 -18.90 -9.00 -5.51
C GLN A 432 -20.02 -8.22 -4.80
N ASN A 433 -19.82 -7.84 -3.55
CA ASN A 433 -20.75 -7.00 -2.78
C ASN A 433 -20.89 -5.60 -3.38
N MET A 434 -19.82 -5.01 -3.91
CA MET A 434 -19.84 -3.74 -4.63
C MET A 434 -20.72 -3.82 -5.88
N TYR A 435 -20.63 -4.91 -6.64
CA TYR A 435 -21.53 -5.16 -7.76
C TYR A 435 -22.98 -5.33 -7.29
N GLU A 436 -23.22 -6.14 -6.27
CA GLU A 436 -24.56 -6.41 -5.71
C GLU A 436 -25.21 -5.12 -5.16
N MET A 437 -24.45 -4.28 -4.46
CA MET A 437 -24.90 -2.96 -4.02
C MET A 437 -25.25 -2.05 -5.20
N SER A 438 -24.42 -2.04 -6.25
CA SER A 438 -24.70 -1.23 -7.45
C SER A 438 -25.95 -1.69 -8.19
N LYS A 439 -26.21 -2.99 -8.26
CA LYS A 439 -27.49 -3.53 -8.79
C LYS A 439 -28.70 -3.05 -7.98
N LYS A 440 -28.61 -3.14 -6.65
CA LYS A 440 -29.68 -2.62 -5.77
C LYS A 440 -29.94 -1.15 -6.00
N ARG A 441 -28.88 -0.36 -6.26
CA ARG A 441 -28.96 1.08 -6.49
C ARG A 441 -29.26 1.47 -7.95
N GLY A 442 -29.24 0.51 -8.89
CA GLY A 442 -29.48 0.74 -10.32
C GLY A 442 -28.34 1.49 -11.01
N SER A 443 -27.10 1.30 -10.54
CA SER A 443 -25.85 1.92 -11.04
C SER A 443 -24.86 0.89 -11.60
N ASP A 444 -25.29 -0.36 -11.80
CA ASP A 444 -24.46 -1.48 -12.23
C ASP A 444 -23.91 -1.35 -13.67
N SER A 445 -24.50 -0.48 -14.50
CA SER A 445 -24.00 -0.19 -15.84
C SER A 445 -22.57 0.38 -15.89
N LYS A 446 -22.08 0.93 -14.78
CA LYS A 446 -20.69 1.38 -14.66
C LYS A 446 -19.65 0.26 -14.75
N TRP A 447 -20.08 -0.99 -14.57
CA TRP A 447 -19.22 -2.17 -14.63
C TRP A 447 -19.16 -2.81 -16.02
N ALA A 448 -19.86 -2.25 -17.04
CA ALA A 448 -19.73 -2.70 -18.42
C ALA A 448 -18.30 -2.56 -18.93
N ASP A 449 -17.95 -3.39 -19.92
CA ASP A 449 -16.60 -3.48 -20.51
C ASP A 449 -15.94 -2.12 -20.71
N GLY A 450 -14.79 -1.92 -20.07
CA GLY A 450 -13.94 -0.75 -20.23
C GLY A 450 -14.45 0.57 -19.62
N ASN A 451 -15.56 0.56 -18.87
CA ASN A 451 -16.09 1.78 -18.26
C ASN A 451 -15.25 2.20 -17.04
N THR A 452 -15.48 1.59 -15.88
CA THR A 452 -14.75 1.91 -14.63
C THR A 452 -13.43 1.15 -14.55
N MET A 453 -13.41 -0.10 -15.02
CA MET A 453 -12.22 -0.95 -15.01
C MET A 453 -11.68 -1.10 -16.43
N LYS A 454 -10.38 -1.43 -16.52
CA LYS A 454 -9.71 -1.75 -17.79
C LYS A 454 -8.98 -3.06 -17.61
N ILE A 455 -9.66 -4.14 -17.97
CA ILE A 455 -9.10 -5.48 -17.97
C ILE A 455 -9.09 -6.05 -19.40
N PRO A 456 -8.24 -7.05 -19.71
CA PRO A 456 -8.29 -7.71 -21.02
C PRO A 456 -9.66 -8.33 -21.28
N PRO A 457 -10.13 -8.37 -22.55
CA PRO A 457 -11.43 -8.93 -22.91
C PRO A 457 -11.53 -10.44 -22.74
N ASP A 458 -10.39 -11.10 -22.60
CA ASP A 458 -10.26 -12.53 -22.36
C ASP A 458 -8.89 -12.84 -21.74
N TYR A 459 -8.77 -13.98 -21.08
CA TYR A 459 -7.50 -14.49 -20.58
C TYR A 459 -7.49 -16.01 -20.60
N LYS A 460 -6.30 -16.58 -20.55
CA LYS A 460 -6.10 -18.03 -20.58
C LYS A 460 -5.42 -18.49 -19.32
N LEU A 461 -6.11 -19.33 -18.57
CA LEU A 461 -5.55 -19.97 -17.39
C LEU A 461 -4.57 -21.09 -17.79
N SER A 462 -3.64 -21.41 -16.89
CA SER A 462 -2.83 -22.63 -17.00
C SER A 462 -3.73 -23.86 -17.21
N GLY A 463 -3.23 -24.81 -17.98
CA GLY A 463 -4.07 -25.96 -18.40
C GLY A 463 -4.98 -25.66 -19.58
N GLY A 464 -5.02 -24.41 -20.09
CA GLY A 464 -5.64 -24.04 -21.36
C GLY A 464 -7.11 -23.67 -21.30
N LYS A 465 -7.72 -23.55 -20.09
CA LYS A 465 -9.08 -22.99 -19.92
C LYS A 465 -9.06 -21.52 -20.34
N GLU A 466 -9.83 -21.18 -21.36
CA GLU A 466 -9.98 -19.80 -21.84
C GLU A 466 -11.22 -19.19 -21.19
N ILE A 467 -11.07 -18.00 -20.64
CA ILE A 467 -12.14 -17.23 -19.99
C ILE A 467 -12.45 -16.03 -20.87
N ILE A 468 -13.68 -15.94 -21.30
CA ILE A 468 -14.19 -14.83 -22.13
C ILE A 468 -14.84 -13.82 -21.21
N CYS A 469 -14.34 -12.61 -21.24
CA CYS A 469 -14.81 -11.48 -20.42
C CYS A 469 -15.65 -10.47 -21.21
N THR A 470 -15.71 -10.61 -22.55
CA THR A 470 -16.46 -9.68 -23.41
C THR A 470 -17.96 -9.75 -23.16
N ASN A 471 -18.57 -8.61 -22.87
CA ASN A 471 -19.99 -8.40 -22.52
C ASN A 471 -20.40 -8.96 -21.14
N THR A 472 -19.45 -9.15 -20.25
CA THR A 472 -19.71 -9.42 -18.85
C THR A 472 -19.26 -8.23 -18.00
N PRO A 473 -19.79 -8.01 -16.80
CA PRO A 473 -19.32 -6.90 -15.95
C PRO A 473 -17.87 -7.06 -15.52
N ASP A 474 -17.01 -6.10 -15.88
CA ASP A 474 -15.56 -6.14 -15.58
C ASP A 474 -15.24 -6.50 -14.12
N ILE A 475 -16.03 -6.02 -13.16
CA ILE A 475 -15.80 -6.32 -11.74
C ILE A 475 -16.08 -7.81 -11.41
N LEU A 476 -17.03 -8.44 -12.11
CA LEU A 476 -17.26 -9.88 -11.95
C LEU A 476 -16.21 -10.72 -12.66
N ASP A 477 -15.70 -10.25 -13.81
CA ASP A 477 -14.59 -10.89 -14.51
C ASP A 477 -13.31 -10.87 -13.67
N GLU A 478 -13.01 -9.75 -13.02
CA GLU A 478 -11.89 -9.65 -12.08
C GLU A 478 -12.09 -10.55 -10.86
N ALA A 479 -13.30 -10.58 -10.31
CA ALA A 479 -13.68 -11.48 -9.21
C ALA A 479 -13.56 -12.97 -9.60
N ARG A 480 -13.94 -13.33 -10.82
CA ARG A 480 -13.79 -14.70 -11.35
C ARG A 480 -12.33 -15.13 -11.38
N TYR A 481 -11.39 -14.24 -11.65
CA TYR A 481 -9.96 -14.56 -11.68
C TYR A 481 -9.46 -15.16 -10.37
N GLU A 482 -9.87 -14.59 -9.24
CA GLU A 482 -9.57 -15.12 -7.91
C GLU A 482 -10.33 -16.42 -7.62
N LEU A 483 -11.61 -16.48 -8.00
CA LEU A 483 -12.45 -17.64 -7.71
C LEU A 483 -11.98 -18.90 -8.44
N GLU A 484 -11.53 -18.79 -9.71
CA GLU A 484 -10.93 -19.88 -10.47
C GLU A 484 -9.64 -20.41 -9.82
N PHE A 485 -8.86 -19.53 -9.15
CA PHE A 485 -7.72 -19.96 -8.33
C PHE A 485 -8.19 -20.70 -7.07
N MET A 486 -9.19 -20.20 -6.36
CA MET A 486 -9.73 -20.87 -5.18
C MET A 486 -10.24 -22.29 -5.51
N PHE A 487 -10.83 -22.50 -6.67
CA PHE A 487 -11.29 -23.83 -7.09
C PHE A 487 -10.12 -24.80 -7.35
N ARG A 488 -8.95 -24.31 -7.77
CA ARG A 488 -7.72 -25.13 -7.89
C ARG A 488 -7.13 -25.51 -6.55
N MET A 489 -7.43 -24.74 -5.51
CA MET A 489 -6.98 -25.01 -4.16
C MET A 489 -7.88 -26.02 -3.41
N ILE A 490 -8.91 -26.58 -4.04
CA ILE A 490 -9.73 -27.63 -3.44
C ILE A 490 -8.95 -28.95 -3.45
N VAL A 491 -8.92 -29.61 -2.30
CA VAL A 491 -8.29 -30.93 -2.14
C VAL A 491 -8.99 -31.98 -3.02
N ASP A 492 -8.26 -32.51 -3.98
CA ASP A 492 -8.73 -33.56 -4.90
C ASP A 492 -8.32 -34.94 -4.36
N PRO A 493 -9.30 -35.78 -3.93
CA PRO A 493 -9.01 -37.08 -3.33
C PRO A 493 -8.27 -38.03 -4.25
N ASP A 494 -8.38 -37.86 -5.58
CA ASP A 494 -7.74 -38.72 -6.55
C ASP A 494 -6.29 -38.31 -6.85
N LYS A 495 -5.87 -37.11 -6.47
CA LYS A 495 -4.54 -36.56 -6.79
C LYS A 495 -3.69 -36.28 -5.56
N ASP A 496 -4.31 -36.04 -4.41
CA ASP A 496 -3.58 -35.69 -3.20
C ASP A 496 -3.36 -36.90 -2.29
N GLU A 497 -2.13 -37.42 -2.30
CA GLU A 497 -1.72 -38.54 -1.45
C GLU A 497 -1.60 -38.16 0.06
N LEU A 498 -1.56 -36.84 0.39
CA LEU A 498 -1.38 -36.39 1.76
C LEU A 498 -2.72 -36.14 2.47
N PHE A 499 -3.65 -35.47 1.81
CA PHE A 499 -4.88 -34.99 2.42
C PHE A 499 -6.15 -35.54 1.75
N GLY A 500 -6.06 -36.17 0.57
CA GLY A 500 -7.20 -36.59 -0.23
C GLY A 500 -8.12 -37.60 0.47
N GLU A 501 -7.62 -38.46 1.35
CA GLU A 501 -8.44 -39.42 2.10
C GLU A 501 -9.30 -38.75 3.19
N GLU A 502 -8.74 -37.78 3.92
CA GLU A 502 -9.36 -37.20 5.10
C GLU A 502 -10.04 -35.83 4.84
N TYR A 503 -9.45 -35.03 3.91
CA TYR A 503 -9.87 -33.63 3.69
C TYR A 503 -10.41 -33.38 2.27
N ALA A 504 -10.93 -34.41 1.60
CA ALA A 504 -11.55 -34.24 0.29
C ALA A 504 -12.61 -33.13 0.27
N GLY A 505 -12.46 -32.14 -0.61
CA GLY A 505 -13.36 -30.99 -0.71
C GLY A 505 -13.05 -29.84 0.23
N PHE A 506 -12.07 -29.97 1.13
CA PHE A 506 -11.49 -28.82 1.84
C PHE A 506 -10.64 -27.98 0.91
N VAL A 507 -10.26 -26.78 1.33
CA VAL A 507 -9.45 -25.83 0.56
C VAL A 507 -8.13 -25.60 1.27
N TYR A 508 -7.02 -25.71 0.52
CA TYR A 508 -5.71 -25.32 0.99
C TYR A 508 -5.67 -23.83 1.37
N ASP A 509 -4.96 -23.50 2.43
CA ASP A 509 -5.05 -22.18 3.05
C ASP A 509 -4.36 -21.08 2.24
N GLN A 510 -3.12 -21.34 1.81
CA GLN A 510 -2.28 -20.31 1.24
C GLN A 510 -1.19 -20.91 0.34
N VAL A 511 -0.91 -20.26 -0.78
CA VAL A 511 0.34 -20.41 -1.52
C VAL A 511 1.32 -19.35 -1.00
N ARG A 512 2.54 -19.78 -0.65
CA ARG A 512 3.56 -18.84 -0.16
C ARG A 512 4.95 -19.17 -0.69
N GLU A 513 5.84 -18.23 -0.58
CA GLU A 513 7.26 -18.44 -0.77
C GLU A 513 7.89 -19.07 0.48
N ILE A 514 8.97 -19.82 0.32
CA ILE A 514 9.65 -20.46 1.45
C ILE A 514 10.26 -19.46 2.40
N CYS A 515 10.63 -18.32 1.89
CA CYS A 515 11.35 -17.30 2.62
C CYS A 515 10.57 -16.01 2.51
N TYR A 516 9.65 -15.81 3.44
CA TYR A 516 9.09 -14.51 3.68
C TYR A 516 10.11 -13.69 4.45
N ASN A 517 10.62 -12.65 3.82
CA ASN A 517 11.41 -11.65 4.51
C ASN A 517 10.62 -10.36 4.53
N PRO A 518 10.12 -9.91 5.69
CA PRO A 518 9.43 -8.63 5.81
C PRO A 518 10.38 -7.45 5.53
N TYR A 519 11.68 -7.69 5.52
CA TYR A 519 12.67 -6.75 5.03
C TYR A 519 12.99 -7.16 3.60
N ILE A 520 12.63 -6.34 2.63
CA ILE A 520 12.94 -6.58 1.24
C ILE A 520 14.44 -6.85 1.13
N ASN A 521 14.76 -8.10 0.96
CA ASN A 521 16.13 -8.54 0.89
C ASN A 521 16.49 -8.79 -0.56
N TYR A 522 17.26 -7.89 -1.16
CA TYR A 522 17.73 -7.95 -2.53
C TYR A 522 18.48 -9.21 -2.89
N ASP A 523 19.12 -9.85 -1.90
CA ASP A 523 19.84 -11.10 -2.12
C ASP A 523 18.94 -12.20 -2.66
N TYR A 524 17.61 -12.05 -2.57
CA TYR A 524 16.63 -12.99 -3.09
C TYR A 524 16.19 -12.74 -4.53
N ILE A 525 16.20 -11.51 -5.00
CA ILE A 525 15.81 -11.18 -6.38
C ILE A 525 16.83 -11.74 -7.39
N SER A 526 18.08 -11.93 -6.97
CA SER A 526 19.17 -12.38 -7.81
C SER A 526 19.40 -13.91 -7.81
N TYR A 527 18.81 -14.67 -6.87
CA TYR A 527 18.98 -16.12 -6.78
C TYR A 527 17.83 -16.88 -7.45
N GLU A 528 18.13 -18.15 -7.85
CA GLU A 528 17.12 -19.05 -8.40
C GLU A 528 15.84 -19.00 -7.57
N LYS A 529 14.71 -18.82 -8.27
CA LYS A 529 13.39 -18.70 -7.66
C LYS A 529 13.17 -19.68 -6.52
N PRO A 530 12.84 -19.20 -5.30
CA PRO A 530 12.53 -20.12 -4.22
C PRO A 530 11.31 -20.98 -4.63
N PRO A 531 11.33 -22.30 -4.34
CA PRO A 531 10.17 -23.12 -4.60
C PRO A 531 8.97 -22.61 -3.80
N ARG A 532 7.82 -22.54 -4.43
CA ARG A 532 6.56 -22.17 -3.80
C ARG A 532 5.93 -23.34 -3.07
N VAL A 533 5.23 -23.04 -2.01
CA VAL A 533 4.60 -24.02 -1.15
C VAL A 533 3.16 -23.70 -0.85
N ILE A 534 2.42 -24.76 -0.56
CA ILE A 534 1.00 -24.69 -0.22
C ILE A 534 0.86 -25.14 1.23
N ASN A 535 0.27 -24.28 2.03
CA ASN A 535 -0.10 -24.60 3.41
C ASN A 535 -1.23 -25.63 3.43
N PRO A 536 -1.32 -26.48 4.46
CA PRO A 536 -2.37 -27.49 4.58
C PRO A 536 -3.79 -26.91 4.44
N PRO A 537 -4.80 -27.76 4.17
CA PRO A 537 -6.19 -27.33 4.15
C PRO A 537 -6.61 -26.75 5.49
N SER A 538 -7.47 -25.69 5.46
CA SER A 538 -7.99 -25.07 6.68
C SER A 538 -9.51 -24.89 6.63
N TYR A 539 -10.12 -24.79 7.81
CA TYR A 539 -11.53 -24.44 7.94
C TYR A 539 -11.83 -23.06 7.36
N ARG A 540 -11.01 -22.06 7.68
CA ARG A 540 -11.20 -20.68 7.25
C ARG A 540 -11.11 -20.53 5.74
N ALA A 541 -10.13 -21.12 5.10
CA ALA A 541 -10.01 -21.11 3.63
C ALA A 541 -11.20 -21.82 2.98
N THR A 542 -11.64 -22.93 3.56
CA THR A 542 -12.79 -23.69 3.04
C THR A 542 -14.08 -22.88 3.14
N TYR A 543 -14.38 -22.27 4.29
CA TYR A 543 -15.56 -21.41 4.43
C TYR A 543 -15.48 -20.15 3.58
N SER A 544 -14.31 -19.54 3.44
CA SER A 544 -14.10 -18.37 2.56
C SER A 544 -14.44 -18.70 1.10
N MET A 545 -13.93 -19.84 0.59
CA MET A 545 -14.27 -20.30 -0.75
C MET A 545 -15.76 -20.61 -0.89
N ILE A 546 -16.38 -21.30 0.08
CA ILE A 546 -17.81 -21.59 0.06
C ILE A 546 -18.65 -20.32 -0.04
N ALA A 547 -18.33 -19.33 0.80
CA ALA A 547 -19.06 -18.06 0.83
C ALA A 547 -18.93 -17.32 -0.50
N CYS A 548 -17.69 -17.12 -0.99
CA CYS A 548 -17.46 -16.41 -2.25
C CYS A 548 -18.08 -17.11 -3.46
N ALA A 549 -17.99 -18.44 -3.51
CA ALA A 549 -18.60 -19.22 -4.57
C ALA A 549 -20.13 -19.19 -4.53
N ALA A 550 -20.73 -19.24 -3.34
CA ALA A 550 -22.17 -19.11 -3.19
C ALA A 550 -22.66 -17.71 -3.58
N GLN A 551 -21.92 -16.65 -3.24
CA GLN A 551 -22.21 -15.29 -3.68
C GLN A 551 -22.11 -15.18 -5.20
N ALA A 552 -21.01 -15.65 -5.80
CA ALA A 552 -20.82 -15.66 -7.23
C ALA A 552 -21.95 -16.35 -7.98
N ALA A 553 -22.42 -17.50 -7.48
CA ALA A 553 -23.49 -18.27 -8.11
C ALA A 553 -24.75 -17.42 -8.37
N ARG A 554 -25.18 -16.57 -7.40
CA ARG A 554 -26.33 -15.69 -7.61
C ARG A 554 -26.04 -14.46 -8.48
N LEU A 555 -24.80 -14.01 -8.53
CA LEU A 555 -24.43 -12.81 -9.31
C LEU A 555 -24.22 -13.13 -10.78
N TRP A 556 -23.78 -14.34 -11.09
CA TRP A 556 -23.54 -14.83 -12.46
C TRP A 556 -24.81 -15.43 -13.09
N GLU A 557 -25.89 -15.63 -12.34
CA GLU A 557 -27.18 -16.12 -12.87
C GLU A 557 -27.70 -15.17 -13.97
N GLY A 558 -27.93 -15.72 -15.16
CA GLY A 558 -28.34 -15.00 -16.36
C GLY A 558 -27.20 -14.26 -17.10
N ILE A 559 -25.94 -14.34 -16.62
CA ILE A 559 -24.73 -13.85 -17.27
C ILE A 559 -23.97 -15.07 -17.86
N ASP A 560 -23.57 -16.01 -17.01
CA ASP A 560 -22.98 -17.29 -17.34
C ASP A 560 -23.52 -18.37 -16.40
N ASP A 561 -24.63 -19.01 -16.82
CA ASP A 561 -25.35 -19.98 -16.01
C ASP A 561 -24.52 -21.25 -15.72
N ASP A 562 -23.61 -21.61 -16.63
CA ASP A 562 -22.72 -22.77 -16.43
C ASP A 562 -21.71 -22.47 -15.32
N PHE A 563 -21.11 -21.28 -15.33
CA PHE A 563 -20.21 -20.86 -14.27
C PHE A 563 -20.94 -20.62 -12.94
N ALA A 564 -22.14 -20.03 -12.97
CA ALA A 564 -22.98 -19.90 -11.78
C ALA A 564 -23.26 -21.26 -11.12
N LYS A 565 -23.56 -22.28 -11.94
CA LYS A 565 -23.74 -23.64 -11.48
C LYS A 565 -22.45 -24.27 -10.94
N GLU A 566 -21.33 -24.10 -11.61
CA GLU A 566 -20.01 -24.56 -11.15
C GLU A 566 -19.69 -24.00 -9.76
N CYS A 567 -19.90 -22.70 -9.54
CA CYS A 567 -19.74 -22.03 -8.26
C CYS A 567 -20.60 -22.64 -7.16
N LEU A 568 -21.91 -22.82 -7.43
CA LEU A 568 -22.81 -23.41 -6.46
C LEU A 568 -22.51 -24.87 -6.12
N ASP A 569 -22.07 -25.64 -7.12
CA ASP A 569 -21.68 -27.05 -6.95
C ASP A 569 -20.44 -27.17 -6.07
N HIS A 570 -19.43 -26.31 -6.26
CA HIS A 570 -18.25 -26.25 -5.39
C HIS A 570 -18.61 -25.85 -3.96
N ALA A 571 -19.39 -24.79 -3.80
CA ALA A 571 -19.83 -24.33 -2.49
C ALA A 571 -20.57 -25.42 -1.70
N LYS A 572 -21.50 -26.11 -2.34
CA LYS A 572 -22.30 -27.19 -1.70
C LYS A 572 -21.44 -28.40 -1.32
N ARG A 573 -20.58 -28.87 -2.24
CA ARG A 573 -19.70 -30.01 -1.96
C ARG A 573 -18.77 -29.74 -0.79
N SER A 574 -18.12 -28.59 -0.78
CA SER A 574 -17.22 -28.23 0.31
C SER A 574 -17.98 -27.99 1.63
N TRP A 575 -19.21 -27.46 1.59
CA TRP A 575 -20.05 -27.34 2.76
C TRP A 575 -20.44 -28.72 3.33
N GLU A 576 -20.77 -29.67 2.48
CA GLU A 576 -21.07 -31.05 2.88
C GLU A 576 -19.83 -31.71 3.50
N ALA A 577 -18.68 -31.59 2.85
CA ALA A 577 -17.41 -32.14 3.32
C ALA A 577 -17.02 -31.62 4.71
N ILE A 578 -17.00 -30.31 4.88
CA ILE A 578 -16.62 -29.69 6.16
C ILE A 578 -17.66 -29.97 7.26
N SER A 579 -18.93 -30.02 6.92
CA SER A 579 -20.01 -30.36 7.88
C SER A 579 -19.91 -31.80 8.35
N TYR A 580 -19.59 -32.72 7.44
CA TYR A 580 -19.37 -34.13 7.76
C TYR A 580 -18.14 -34.26 8.67
N TYR A 581 -17.03 -33.65 8.30
CA TYR A 581 -15.79 -33.71 9.09
C TYR A 581 -15.97 -33.17 10.50
N ARG A 582 -16.63 -32.02 10.66
CA ARG A 582 -16.94 -31.43 11.98
C ARG A 582 -17.84 -32.30 12.82
N ALA A 583 -18.80 -33.01 12.22
CA ALA A 583 -19.70 -33.93 12.94
C ALA A 583 -18.96 -35.15 13.47
N GLU A 584 -18.07 -35.73 12.67
CA GLU A 584 -17.29 -36.92 13.07
C GLU A 584 -16.21 -36.60 14.13
N HIS A 585 -15.76 -35.34 14.22
CA HIS A 585 -14.65 -34.93 15.11
C HIS A 585 -15.12 -34.06 16.31
N THR A 586 -16.40 -34.03 16.61
CA THR A 586 -17.00 -33.22 17.71
C THR A 586 -16.46 -33.57 19.10
N GLU A 587 -16.02 -34.82 19.35
CA GLU A 587 -15.46 -35.23 20.64
C GLU A 587 -14.05 -34.66 20.90
N LYS A 588 -13.37 -34.07 19.90
CA LYS A 588 -12.02 -33.51 20.03
C LYS A 588 -12.00 -32.04 20.47
N LYS A 589 -13.15 -31.44 20.79
CA LYS A 589 -13.25 -30.04 21.24
C LYS A 589 -12.50 -29.70 22.53
N ASP A 590 -12.19 -30.67 23.38
CA ASP A 590 -11.54 -30.45 24.69
C ASP A 590 -10.05 -30.76 24.69
N GLU A 591 -9.53 -31.31 23.62
CA GLU A 591 -8.08 -31.40 23.47
C GLU A 591 -7.67 -30.25 22.57
N THR A 592 -6.83 -29.36 23.07
CA THR A 592 -5.80 -28.66 22.31
C THR A 592 -4.97 -29.75 21.61
N SER A 593 -5.64 -30.48 20.71
CA SER A 593 -5.08 -31.65 20.08
C SER A 593 -4.13 -31.20 19.01
N TYR A 594 -2.91 -31.07 19.41
CA TYR A 594 -1.79 -31.32 18.59
C TYR A 594 -2.05 -32.63 17.83
N ASP A 595 -2.50 -32.59 16.60
CA ASP A 595 -2.38 -33.77 15.73
C ASP A 595 -0.91 -34.00 15.47
N THR A 596 -0.31 -34.82 16.30
CA THR A 596 1.13 -35.14 16.24
C THR A 596 1.56 -35.78 14.93
N ARG A 597 0.60 -36.24 14.09
CA ARG A 597 0.88 -36.78 12.75
C ARG A 597 1.27 -35.67 11.76
N TYR A 598 0.68 -34.47 11.91
CA TYR A 598 0.87 -33.36 10.99
C TYR A 598 1.39 -32.09 11.68
N GLY A 599 1.74 -32.18 12.97
CA GLY A 599 2.12 -31.00 13.77
C GLY A 599 0.98 -30.02 13.88
N SER A 600 -0.17 -30.51 14.40
CA SER A 600 -1.33 -29.74 14.84
C SER A 600 -1.54 -28.38 14.19
N TYR A 601 -2.21 -28.29 13.05
CA TYR A 601 -2.46 -26.95 12.54
C TYR A 601 -3.64 -26.80 11.58
N VAL A 602 -4.54 -27.75 11.54
CA VAL A 602 -5.89 -27.41 11.05
C VAL A 602 -6.54 -26.38 11.99
N SER A 603 -6.07 -26.31 13.25
CA SER A 603 -6.56 -25.37 14.26
C SER A 603 -5.66 -24.17 14.56
N TYR A 604 -4.44 -24.08 14.05
CA TYR A 604 -3.55 -22.99 14.45
C TYR A 604 -3.82 -21.68 13.69
N HIS A 605 -4.32 -21.75 12.46
CA HIS A 605 -4.83 -20.57 11.79
C HIS A 605 -6.26 -20.24 12.18
N ASP A 606 -7.00 -21.20 12.70
CA ASP A 606 -8.22 -20.92 13.46
C ASP A 606 -7.91 -20.24 14.80
N ALA A 607 -6.66 -20.33 15.29
CA ALA A 607 -6.17 -19.71 16.51
C ALA A 607 -5.44 -18.37 16.30
N ASP A 608 -5.08 -18.00 15.06
CA ASP A 608 -4.67 -16.64 14.72
C ASP A 608 -5.86 -15.66 14.70
N SER A 609 -7.09 -16.15 14.61
CA SER A 609 -8.21 -15.42 15.19
C SER A 609 -8.02 -15.49 16.70
N HIS A 610 -7.81 -14.39 17.35
CA HIS A 610 -7.57 -14.21 18.79
C HIS A 610 -8.55 -14.93 19.72
N ASN A 611 -9.47 -15.73 19.23
CA ASN A 611 -10.47 -16.49 19.94
C ASN A 611 -10.62 -17.98 19.50
N GLY A 612 -9.81 -18.47 18.57
CA GLY A 612 -9.87 -19.88 18.13
C GLY A 612 -11.22 -20.31 17.53
N ASP A 613 -12.02 -19.37 17.06
CA ASP A 613 -13.40 -19.61 16.66
C ASP A 613 -13.57 -19.39 15.16
N ILE A 614 -13.96 -20.47 14.48
CA ILE A 614 -14.29 -20.49 13.05
C ILE A 614 -15.80 -20.28 12.82
N ASP A 615 -16.54 -19.95 13.86
CA ASP A 615 -18.00 -19.87 13.78
C ASP A 615 -18.46 -18.64 13.01
N ASP A 616 -17.65 -17.57 12.96
CA ASP A 616 -17.90 -16.40 12.11
C ASP A 616 -17.76 -16.72 10.62
N ASP A 617 -16.74 -17.49 10.22
CA ASP A 617 -16.55 -17.98 8.85
C ASP A 617 -17.70 -18.92 8.44
N ALA A 618 -18.07 -19.85 9.33
CA ALA A 618 -19.19 -20.76 9.11
C ALA A 618 -20.55 -20.03 9.00
N TYR A 619 -20.75 -18.99 9.83
CA TYR A 619 -21.91 -18.12 9.74
C TYR A 619 -21.97 -17.40 8.39
N TRP A 620 -20.86 -16.78 7.96
CA TRP A 620 -20.79 -16.12 6.67
C TRP A 620 -21.11 -17.07 5.52
N ALA A 621 -20.49 -18.25 5.47
CA ALA A 621 -20.75 -19.26 4.45
C ALA A 621 -22.22 -19.70 4.41
N ALA A 622 -22.85 -19.90 5.59
CA ALA A 622 -24.27 -20.24 5.69
C ALA A 622 -25.18 -19.09 5.20
N CYS A 623 -24.82 -17.83 5.51
CA CYS A 623 -25.53 -16.66 5.03
C CYS A 623 -25.52 -16.58 3.49
N GLU A 624 -24.36 -16.80 2.87
CA GLU A 624 -24.22 -16.75 1.41
C GLU A 624 -24.97 -17.89 0.72
N LEU A 625 -24.88 -19.10 1.27
CA LEU A 625 -25.64 -20.25 0.76
C LEU A 625 -27.15 -20.02 0.89
N PHE A 626 -27.61 -19.45 2.00
CA PHE A 626 -29.04 -19.09 2.17
C PHE A 626 -29.43 -17.94 1.23
N ALA A 627 -28.63 -16.88 1.15
CA ALA A 627 -28.88 -15.75 0.26
C ALA A 627 -29.02 -16.19 -1.21
N THR A 628 -28.30 -17.23 -1.62
CA THR A 628 -28.30 -17.77 -2.98
C THR A 628 -29.45 -18.75 -3.18
N THR A 629 -29.56 -19.76 -2.34
CA THR A 629 -30.50 -20.88 -2.56
C THR A 629 -31.87 -20.65 -1.95
N GLY A 630 -31.98 -19.93 -0.84
CA GLY A 630 -33.19 -19.85 -0.02
C GLY A 630 -33.49 -21.14 0.75
N ASP A 631 -32.52 -22.06 0.86
CA ASP A 631 -32.74 -23.35 1.54
C ASP A 631 -32.76 -23.15 3.06
N GLU A 632 -33.87 -23.62 3.67
CA GLU A 632 -34.07 -23.54 5.11
C GLU A 632 -33.00 -24.26 5.95
N ALA A 633 -32.28 -25.21 5.39
CA ALA A 633 -31.19 -25.88 6.09
C ALA A 633 -30.08 -24.89 6.48
N TYR A 634 -29.68 -24.02 5.56
CA TYR A 634 -28.68 -22.98 5.81
C TYR A 634 -29.21 -21.90 6.74
N TYR A 635 -30.47 -21.51 6.58
CA TYR A 635 -31.13 -20.56 7.48
C TYR A 635 -31.20 -21.09 8.93
N ASN A 636 -31.54 -22.34 9.10
CA ASN A 636 -31.56 -22.99 10.41
C ASN A 636 -30.13 -23.12 11.01
N TYR A 637 -29.13 -23.28 10.14
CA TYR A 637 -27.73 -23.32 10.59
C TYR A 637 -27.27 -21.95 11.10
N LEU A 638 -27.44 -20.88 10.32
CA LEU A 638 -27.04 -19.54 10.74
C LEU A 638 -27.75 -19.06 12.00
N LYS A 639 -29.00 -19.50 12.23
CA LYS A 639 -29.76 -19.18 13.45
C LYS A 639 -29.21 -19.83 14.72
N LYS A 640 -28.35 -20.83 14.64
CA LYS A 640 -27.65 -21.38 15.82
C LYS A 640 -26.78 -20.33 16.51
N TYR A 641 -26.34 -19.32 15.75
CA TYR A 641 -25.53 -18.23 16.23
C TYR A 641 -26.33 -17.05 16.77
N THR A 642 -27.67 -17.18 16.93
CA THR A 642 -28.45 -16.17 17.66
C THR A 642 -28.07 -16.20 19.13
N GLY A 643 -27.37 -15.17 19.57
CA GLY A 643 -26.97 -15.02 20.97
C GLY A 643 -25.48 -14.67 21.15
N VAL A 644 -24.57 -15.58 20.88
CA VAL A 644 -23.15 -15.34 21.07
C VAL A 644 -22.36 -16.06 19.99
N ILE A 645 -21.59 -15.32 19.20
CA ILE A 645 -20.53 -15.85 18.36
C ILE A 645 -19.23 -15.31 18.94
N GLY A 646 -18.34 -16.20 19.36
CA GLY A 646 -17.06 -15.83 19.98
C GLY A 646 -16.96 -16.20 21.45
N GLY A 647 -15.89 -16.92 21.77
CA GLY A 647 -15.74 -17.69 23.02
C GLY A 647 -15.39 -16.91 24.27
N SER A 648 -15.36 -15.59 24.31
CA SER A 648 -15.17 -14.82 25.54
C SER A 648 -16.43 -14.06 25.92
N ASN A 649 -16.72 -14.05 27.21
CA ASN A 649 -17.96 -13.56 27.80
C ASN A 649 -18.33 -12.08 27.54
N ASP A 650 -17.53 -11.35 26.80
CA ASP A 650 -17.68 -9.91 26.60
C ASP A 650 -17.95 -9.47 25.14
N ASN A 651 -17.82 -10.39 24.16
CA ASN A 651 -18.02 -10.10 22.74
C ASN A 651 -19.37 -10.69 22.29
N GLN A 652 -20.42 -9.89 22.35
CA GLN A 652 -21.76 -10.29 21.90
C GLN A 652 -21.90 -9.99 20.40
N CYS A 653 -21.70 -11.02 19.58
CA CYS A 653 -22.13 -11.01 18.19
C CYS A 653 -23.29 -12.00 18.04
N TRP A 654 -24.31 -11.62 17.30
CA TRP A 654 -25.47 -12.48 17.07
C TRP A 654 -25.79 -12.55 15.57
N ALA A 655 -26.43 -13.61 15.17
CA ALA A 655 -26.98 -13.72 13.83
C ALA A 655 -27.85 -12.49 13.54
N PHE A 656 -27.77 -11.99 12.31
CA PHE A 656 -28.41 -10.75 11.85
C PHE A 656 -27.79 -9.47 12.43
N GLY A 657 -26.70 -9.57 13.22
CA GLY A 657 -25.96 -8.41 13.70
C GLY A 657 -24.77 -8.07 12.83
N VAL A 658 -24.41 -6.81 12.79
CA VAL A 658 -23.03 -6.41 12.54
C VAL A 658 -22.35 -6.31 13.89
N PRO A 659 -21.14 -6.83 14.06
CA PRO A 659 -20.49 -6.89 15.34
C PRO A 659 -20.44 -5.54 16.00
N ASN A 660 -20.92 -5.51 17.21
CA ASN A 660 -20.92 -4.36 18.07
C ASN A 660 -19.80 -4.57 19.12
N TYR A 661 -18.57 -4.67 18.64
CA TYR A 661 -17.42 -4.68 19.55
C TYR A 661 -17.25 -3.29 20.12
N LEU A 662 -18.13 -2.95 21.04
CA LEU A 662 -17.94 -1.76 21.83
C LEU A 662 -17.05 -2.14 22.99
N PRO A 663 -15.87 -1.57 23.11
CA PRO A 663 -15.12 -1.76 24.31
C PRO A 663 -15.95 -1.23 25.48
N LYS A 664 -16.28 -2.04 26.44
CA LYS A 664 -16.34 -1.55 27.81
C LYS A 664 -15.01 -0.85 28.05
N GLU A 665 -14.95 0.17 28.88
CA GLU A 665 -13.74 0.97 29.12
C GLU A 665 -12.47 0.15 29.42
N GLU A 666 -12.55 -1.16 29.58
CA GLU A 666 -11.49 -2.10 29.95
C GLU A 666 -11.43 -3.35 29.06
N SER A 667 -12.21 -3.49 27.98
CA SER A 667 -12.22 -4.66 27.13
C SER A 667 -11.57 -4.44 25.77
N TYR A 668 -10.89 -5.46 25.30
CA TYR A 668 -10.29 -5.58 23.99
C TYR A 668 -11.35 -5.42 22.92
N GLY A 669 -11.24 -4.45 22.06
CA GLY A 669 -12.22 -4.23 21.03
C GLY A 669 -11.59 -4.29 19.66
N LEU A 670 -12.02 -5.23 18.83
CA LEU A 670 -11.99 -5.02 17.40
C LEU A 670 -12.96 -3.90 17.10
N PHE A 671 -12.50 -2.85 16.43
CA PHE A 671 -13.31 -1.69 16.06
C PHE A 671 -13.89 -1.80 14.68
N SER A 672 -13.62 -2.89 13.97
CA SER A 672 -14.22 -3.19 12.68
C SER A 672 -15.40 -4.14 12.84
N SER A 673 -16.42 -3.96 12.03
CA SER A 673 -17.54 -4.87 11.97
C SER A 673 -17.25 -6.13 11.15
N PHE A 674 -16.18 -6.11 10.37
CA PHE A 674 -15.63 -7.25 9.64
C PHE A 674 -14.22 -6.93 9.11
N ASP A 675 -13.41 -7.94 8.99
CA ASP A 675 -12.10 -7.93 8.38
C ASP A 675 -11.68 -9.38 8.02
N ARG A 676 -10.41 -9.62 7.67
CA ARG A 676 -9.93 -10.98 7.40
C ARG A 676 -10.04 -11.95 8.58
N ASN A 677 -10.16 -11.44 9.80
CA ASN A 677 -10.25 -12.22 11.03
C ASN A 677 -11.67 -12.31 11.60
N ASN A 678 -12.62 -11.55 11.07
CA ASN A 678 -14.00 -11.53 11.52
C ASN A 678 -14.96 -11.36 10.32
N LYS A 679 -15.73 -12.38 10.00
CA LYS A 679 -16.60 -12.46 8.82
C LYS A 679 -18.09 -12.25 9.09
N ILE A 680 -18.48 -12.01 10.34
CA ILE A 680 -19.91 -11.90 10.70
C ILE A 680 -20.58 -10.79 9.90
N GLY A 681 -19.95 -9.62 9.83
CA GLY A 681 -20.47 -8.50 9.06
C GLY A 681 -20.69 -8.85 7.59
N CYS A 682 -19.76 -9.59 6.96
CA CYS A 682 -19.90 -10.02 5.57
C CYS A 682 -21.21 -10.81 5.35
N GLY A 683 -21.47 -11.83 6.18
CA GLY A 683 -22.69 -12.62 6.09
C GLY A 683 -23.96 -11.79 6.29
N THR A 684 -23.98 -10.94 7.31
CA THR A 684 -25.13 -10.09 7.62
C THR A 684 -25.43 -9.07 6.51
N LEU A 685 -24.41 -8.45 5.92
CA LEU A 685 -24.57 -7.49 4.81
C LEU A 685 -25.07 -8.18 3.53
N SER A 686 -24.62 -9.40 3.26
CA SER A 686 -25.15 -10.20 2.15
C SER A 686 -26.63 -10.58 2.37
N LEU A 687 -27.01 -10.93 3.59
CA LEU A 687 -28.43 -11.15 3.91
C LEU A 687 -29.27 -9.88 3.70
N TYR A 688 -28.75 -8.71 4.07
CA TYR A 688 -29.42 -7.43 3.83
C TYR A 688 -29.66 -7.16 2.34
N LEU A 689 -28.71 -7.48 1.47
CA LEU A 689 -28.82 -7.27 0.02
C LEU A 689 -29.68 -8.32 -0.68
N SER A 690 -29.69 -9.57 -0.21
CA SER A 690 -30.30 -10.71 -0.89
C SER A 690 -31.83 -10.62 -1.10
N GLY A 691 -32.50 -9.86 -0.27
CA GLY A 691 -33.97 -9.77 -0.26
C GLY A 691 -34.70 -11.06 0.15
N LYS A 692 -33.96 -12.10 0.60
CA LYS A 692 -34.52 -13.40 1.02
C LYS A 692 -34.79 -13.49 2.52
N THR A 693 -34.32 -12.54 3.31
CA THR A 693 -34.59 -12.47 4.74
C THR A 693 -36.06 -12.14 5.04
N SER A 694 -36.62 -12.67 6.14
CA SER A 694 -37.92 -12.25 6.64
C SER A 694 -37.89 -10.74 7.00
N GLU A 695 -39.06 -10.11 7.01
CA GLU A 695 -39.20 -8.71 7.45
C GLU A 695 -38.70 -8.50 8.89
N ALA A 696 -38.88 -9.51 9.76
CA ALA A 696 -38.41 -9.46 11.13
C ALA A 696 -36.86 -9.45 11.20
N ASP A 697 -36.25 -10.38 10.48
CA ASP A 697 -34.78 -10.48 10.42
C ASP A 697 -34.15 -9.22 9.79
N ARG A 698 -34.79 -8.69 8.73
CA ARG A 698 -34.35 -7.46 8.08
C ARG A 698 -34.39 -6.27 9.03
N LYS A 699 -35.43 -6.12 9.84
CA LYS A 699 -35.49 -5.06 10.86
C LYS A 699 -34.44 -5.23 11.94
N GLU A 700 -34.07 -6.46 12.27
CA GLU A 700 -32.98 -6.73 13.21
C GLU A 700 -31.63 -6.29 12.62
N ILE A 701 -31.37 -6.62 11.35
CA ILE A 701 -30.16 -6.16 10.61
C ILE A 701 -30.10 -4.62 10.56
N GLU A 702 -31.21 -3.98 10.17
CA GLU A 702 -31.28 -2.51 10.08
C GLU A 702 -31.06 -1.83 11.45
N ALA A 703 -31.57 -2.41 12.51
CA ALA A 703 -31.36 -1.93 13.88
C ALA A 703 -29.91 -2.09 14.32
N SER A 704 -29.28 -3.21 13.97
CA SER A 704 -27.86 -3.46 14.24
C SER A 704 -26.94 -2.48 13.47
N LEU A 705 -27.20 -2.29 12.19
CA LEU A 705 -26.47 -1.29 11.36
C LEU A 705 -26.53 0.10 11.98
N LYS A 706 -27.74 0.53 12.37
CA LYS A 706 -27.95 1.82 12.99
C LYS A 706 -27.19 1.96 14.31
N LEU A 707 -27.28 0.96 15.19
CA LEU A 707 -26.62 0.94 16.50
C LEU A 707 -25.10 1.07 16.35
N THR A 708 -24.52 0.29 15.42
CA THR A 708 -23.09 0.27 15.18
C THR A 708 -22.61 1.58 14.52
N ALA A 709 -23.34 2.07 13.53
CA ALA A 709 -23.03 3.34 12.88
C ALA A 709 -23.14 4.54 13.83
N ASP A 710 -24.12 4.56 14.75
CA ASP A 710 -24.22 5.61 15.78
C ASP A 710 -22.95 5.64 16.67
N LYS A 711 -22.33 4.47 16.94
CA LYS A 711 -21.09 4.39 17.71
C LYS A 711 -19.88 4.88 16.95
N TYR A 712 -19.80 4.61 15.65
CA TYR A 712 -18.73 5.17 14.83
C TYR A 712 -18.83 6.70 14.75
N LEU A 713 -20.05 7.25 14.66
CA LEU A 713 -20.27 8.69 14.76
C LEU A 713 -19.87 9.25 16.14
N ASP A 714 -20.12 8.50 17.23
CA ASP A 714 -19.63 8.89 18.56
C ASP A 714 -18.10 8.98 18.61
N PHE A 715 -17.38 8.11 17.91
CA PHE A 715 -15.91 8.19 17.81
C PHE A 715 -15.43 9.38 17.00
N GLU A 716 -16.06 9.66 15.86
CA GLU A 716 -15.73 10.83 15.04
C GLU A 716 -15.96 12.17 15.76
N ASN A 717 -16.85 12.19 16.73
CA ASN A 717 -17.21 13.38 17.53
C ASN A 717 -16.63 13.34 18.95
N ASP A 718 -15.78 12.37 19.28
CA ASP A 718 -15.12 12.31 20.59
C ASP A 718 -14.21 13.53 20.78
N THR A 719 -14.44 14.31 21.83
CA THR A 719 -13.66 15.52 22.11
C THR A 719 -12.19 15.27 22.45
N LYS A 720 -11.81 14.01 22.70
CA LYS A 720 -10.43 13.63 23.05
C LYS A 720 -9.66 12.98 21.93
N ASN A 721 -10.35 12.34 20.95
CA ASN A 721 -9.71 11.52 19.93
C ASN A 721 -10.36 11.69 18.56
N GLY A 722 -11.42 12.48 18.43
CA GLY A 722 -12.24 12.58 17.22
C GLY A 722 -12.01 13.84 16.38
N ALA A 723 -11.05 14.69 16.74
CA ALA A 723 -10.85 15.99 16.06
C ALA A 723 -10.50 15.85 14.59
N MET A 724 -9.98 14.71 14.17
CA MET A 724 -9.67 14.39 12.78
C MET A 724 -10.86 13.72 12.04
N GLY A 725 -12.01 13.53 12.69
CA GLY A 725 -13.21 12.94 12.11
C GLY A 725 -13.04 11.46 11.71
N VAL A 726 -12.34 10.69 12.52
CA VAL A 726 -12.03 9.29 12.22
C VAL A 726 -12.96 8.35 13.01
N PRO A 727 -13.66 7.40 12.36
CA PRO A 727 -14.52 6.44 13.05
C PRO A 727 -13.71 5.31 13.71
N TYR A 728 -12.65 5.65 14.40
CA TYR A 728 -11.72 4.74 15.05
C TYR A 728 -11.32 5.31 16.40
N LYS A 729 -11.35 4.48 17.43
CA LYS A 729 -10.92 4.87 18.76
C LYS A 729 -9.58 4.22 19.09
N SER A 730 -8.64 5.04 19.52
CA SER A 730 -7.41 4.55 20.12
C SER A 730 -7.72 3.81 21.43
N VAL A 731 -7.32 2.57 21.54
CA VAL A 731 -7.51 1.77 22.75
C VAL A 731 -6.23 1.16 23.24
N GLN A 732 -6.28 0.79 24.49
CA GLN A 732 -5.29 -0.06 25.11
C GLN A 732 -5.69 -1.53 24.85
N TRP A 733 -4.85 -2.28 24.17
CA TRP A 733 -5.07 -3.69 23.89
C TRP A 733 -4.05 -4.54 24.64
N LEU A 734 -4.52 -5.63 25.29
CA LEU A 734 -3.67 -6.65 25.89
C LEU A 734 -3.70 -7.86 24.97
N ASP A 735 -2.58 -8.31 24.42
CA ASP A 735 -2.48 -9.62 23.81
C ASP A 735 -2.12 -10.67 24.88
N PRO A 736 -3.08 -11.49 25.34
CA PRO A 736 -2.80 -12.50 26.35
C PRO A 736 -2.07 -13.74 25.82
N TYR A 737 -1.92 -13.89 24.49
CA TYR A 737 -1.48 -15.14 23.88
C TYR A 737 -0.07 -15.08 23.27
N THR A 738 0.35 -13.92 22.80
CA THR A 738 1.61 -13.81 22.06
C THR A 738 2.78 -13.37 22.95
N TYR A 739 2.52 -12.69 24.10
CA TYR A 739 3.56 -12.20 24.98
C TYR A 739 3.14 -12.27 26.47
N PRO A 740 4.10 -12.36 27.41
CA PRO A 740 3.79 -12.25 28.84
C PRO A 740 3.03 -10.95 29.11
N SER A 741 2.14 -10.98 30.06
CA SER A 741 1.06 -10.07 30.47
C SER A 741 1.30 -8.55 30.46
N ASP A 742 2.39 -8.06 29.92
CA ASP A 742 2.89 -6.71 30.12
C ASP A 742 2.96 -5.86 28.83
N ILE A 743 2.59 -6.41 27.67
CA ILE A 743 2.62 -5.66 26.40
C ILE A 743 1.22 -5.13 26.08
N TYR A 744 1.10 -3.82 26.20
CA TYR A 744 -0.08 -3.05 25.86
C TYR A 744 0.11 -2.41 24.51
N THR A 745 -0.74 -2.71 23.53
CA THR A 745 -0.89 -1.82 22.37
C THR A 745 -1.86 -0.71 22.74
N LYS A 746 -1.36 0.51 22.74
CA LYS A 746 -2.20 1.70 22.80
C LYS A 746 -2.49 2.15 21.38
N GLY A 747 -3.74 2.37 21.04
CA GLY A 747 -4.05 3.13 19.88
C GLY A 747 -4.43 2.31 18.66
N TYR A 748 -3.77 2.57 17.57
CA TYR A 748 -4.09 2.03 16.26
C TYR A 748 -3.42 0.67 16.04
N ASP A 749 -4.16 -0.27 15.47
CA ASP A 749 -3.68 -1.61 15.14
C ASP A 749 -3.15 -1.66 13.69
N ILE A 750 -2.49 -2.76 13.33
CA ILE A 750 -2.03 -3.00 11.94
C ILE A 750 -3.21 -2.91 10.97
N GLY A 751 -3.01 -2.21 9.86
CA GLY A 751 -4.10 -1.99 8.89
C GLY A 751 -5.21 -1.07 9.41
N SER A 752 -4.92 -0.12 10.28
CA SER A 752 -5.91 0.82 10.85
C SER A 752 -6.75 1.54 9.78
N ASN A 753 -6.18 1.85 8.62
CA ASN A 753 -6.92 2.43 7.49
C ASN A 753 -7.99 1.47 6.93
N ASN A 754 -7.75 0.15 6.97
CA ASN A 754 -8.78 -0.83 6.64
C ASN A 754 -9.96 -0.76 7.62
N THR A 755 -9.67 -0.69 8.91
CA THR A 755 -10.72 -0.53 9.94
C THR A 755 -11.54 0.75 9.71
N VAL A 756 -10.89 1.86 9.39
CA VAL A 756 -11.56 3.11 9.01
C VAL A 756 -12.50 2.89 7.81
N ASN A 757 -12.03 2.19 6.76
CA ASN A 757 -12.84 1.91 5.56
C ASN A 757 -14.01 0.98 5.84
N THR A 758 -13.83 -0.10 6.59
CA THR A 758 -14.92 -1.03 6.90
C THR A 758 -15.95 -0.40 7.81
N ASN A 759 -15.54 0.45 8.74
CA ASN A 759 -16.47 1.25 9.57
C ASN A 759 -17.24 2.28 8.72
N ALA A 760 -16.59 2.91 7.73
CA ALA A 760 -17.25 3.77 6.76
C ALA A 760 -18.30 3.00 5.92
N MET A 761 -17.99 1.76 5.50
CA MET A 761 -18.95 0.88 4.81
C MET A 761 -20.19 0.63 5.66
N ILE A 762 -20.05 0.36 6.95
CA ILE A 762 -21.21 0.17 7.85
C ILE A 762 -22.06 1.44 7.95
N MET A 763 -21.43 2.62 8.04
CA MET A 763 -22.16 3.89 8.01
C MET A 763 -22.86 4.10 6.65
N ALA A 764 -22.23 3.75 5.54
CA ALA A 764 -22.84 3.79 4.22
C ALA A 764 -24.05 2.86 4.10
N TYR A 765 -23.97 1.64 4.65
CA TYR A 765 -25.12 0.73 4.75
C TYR A 765 -26.24 1.27 5.66
N ALA A 766 -25.87 1.91 6.79
CA ALA A 766 -26.86 2.54 7.67
C ALA A 766 -27.57 3.70 6.94
N TYR A 767 -26.84 4.48 6.12
CA TYR A 767 -27.45 5.49 5.24
C TYR A 767 -28.37 4.85 4.20
N ASP A 768 -27.96 3.77 3.54
CA ASP A 768 -28.78 3.06 2.56
C ASP A 768 -30.06 2.50 3.17
N ALA A 769 -30.00 2.02 4.42
CA ALA A 769 -31.13 1.46 5.16
C ALA A 769 -32.10 2.53 5.70
N THR A 770 -31.60 3.69 6.12
CA THR A 770 -32.39 4.70 6.86
C THR A 770 -32.67 5.97 6.08
N GLY A 771 -31.81 6.32 5.10
CA GLY A 771 -31.81 7.63 4.44
C GLY A 771 -31.32 8.79 5.34
N ASP A 772 -30.83 8.50 6.55
CA ASP A 772 -30.35 9.54 7.48
C ASP A 772 -28.96 10.02 7.07
N LYS A 773 -28.90 11.27 6.60
CA LYS A 773 -27.69 11.90 6.05
C LYS A 773 -26.50 11.90 7.00
N LYS A 774 -26.72 11.86 8.32
CA LYS A 774 -25.60 11.86 9.29
C LYS A 774 -24.64 10.68 9.08
N TYR A 775 -25.17 9.52 8.64
CA TYR A 775 -24.32 8.35 8.37
C TYR A 775 -23.50 8.51 7.08
N LEU A 776 -24.09 9.16 6.06
CA LEU A 776 -23.34 9.51 4.84
C LEU A 776 -22.24 10.53 5.15
N ASP A 777 -22.54 11.55 5.95
CA ASP A 777 -21.56 12.57 6.34
C ASP A 777 -20.43 11.96 7.17
N GLY A 778 -20.74 11.03 8.10
CA GLY A 778 -19.71 10.29 8.85
C GLY A 778 -18.84 9.43 7.93
N ALA A 779 -19.44 8.64 7.05
CA ALA A 779 -18.66 7.83 6.10
C ALA A 779 -17.74 8.69 5.21
N LEU A 780 -18.15 9.90 4.84
CA LEU A 780 -17.31 10.85 4.10
C LEU A 780 -16.18 11.42 4.97
N GLN A 781 -16.42 11.69 6.27
CA GLN A 781 -15.38 12.15 7.19
C GLN A 781 -14.27 11.10 7.36
N ALA A 782 -14.62 9.82 7.32
CA ALA A 782 -13.65 8.74 7.28
C ALA A 782 -12.71 8.84 6.05
N MET A 783 -13.26 9.19 4.88
CA MET A 783 -12.44 9.43 3.68
C MET A 783 -11.63 10.72 3.78
N ASP A 784 -12.16 11.76 4.42
CA ASP A 784 -11.40 12.98 4.70
C ASP A 784 -10.13 12.65 5.50
N TYR A 785 -10.23 11.74 6.48
CA TYR A 785 -9.09 11.26 7.24
C TYR A 785 -8.08 10.52 6.35
N ILE A 786 -8.52 9.60 5.49
CA ILE A 786 -7.67 8.84 4.57
C ILE A 786 -6.92 9.77 3.61
N PHE A 787 -7.57 10.81 3.10
CA PHE A 787 -6.99 11.75 2.13
C PHE A 787 -6.29 12.97 2.75
N GLY A 788 -6.07 13.00 4.08
CA GLY A 788 -5.17 13.99 4.69
C GLY A 788 -5.75 14.84 5.81
N ARG A 789 -7.03 14.75 6.18
CA ARG A 789 -7.55 15.35 7.41
C ARG A 789 -7.16 14.50 8.62
N ASN A 790 -5.87 14.30 8.83
CA ASN A 790 -5.28 13.48 9.89
C ASN A 790 -4.10 14.19 10.54
N ALA A 791 -3.55 13.63 11.62
CA ALA A 791 -2.47 14.27 12.39
C ALA A 791 -1.21 14.57 11.58
N LEU A 792 -0.98 13.84 10.50
CA LEU A 792 0.18 14.01 9.61
C LEU A 792 -0.10 14.99 8.46
N GLY A 793 -1.38 15.34 8.19
CA GLY A 793 -1.74 16.11 7.00
C GLY A 793 -1.32 15.42 5.72
N PHE A 794 -1.43 14.08 5.67
CA PHE A 794 -0.83 13.21 4.68
C PHE A 794 -1.88 12.26 4.11
N SER A 795 -1.96 12.16 2.80
CA SER A 795 -2.84 11.20 2.13
C SER A 795 -2.22 9.80 2.14
N TYR A 796 -2.96 8.83 2.63
CA TYR A 796 -2.54 7.43 2.65
C TYR A 796 -2.74 6.70 1.32
N ILE A 797 -3.04 7.44 0.23
CA ILE A 797 -3.30 6.88 -1.09
C ILE A 797 -2.21 7.33 -2.06
N THR A 798 -1.55 6.39 -2.72
CA THR A 798 -0.52 6.69 -3.72
C THR A 798 -1.08 7.56 -4.86
N GLY A 799 -0.35 8.59 -5.26
CA GLY A 799 -0.71 9.46 -6.38
C GLY A 799 -1.85 10.44 -6.12
N TYR A 800 -2.51 10.40 -4.97
CA TYR A 800 -3.68 11.25 -4.66
C TYR A 800 -3.43 12.17 -3.47
N GLY A 801 -3.50 13.47 -3.73
CA GLY A 801 -3.12 14.53 -2.82
C GLY A 801 -1.77 15.15 -3.19
N SER A 802 -1.49 16.35 -2.70
CA SER A 802 -0.20 17.02 -2.92
C SER A 802 0.90 16.56 -1.94
N TYR A 803 0.52 15.80 -0.93
CA TYR A 803 1.41 15.17 0.04
C TYR A 803 0.84 13.79 0.40
N HIS A 804 1.36 12.76 -0.24
CA HIS A 804 0.79 11.41 -0.24
C HIS A 804 1.86 10.32 -0.16
N VAL A 805 1.43 9.08 0.03
CA VAL A 805 2.27 7.87 -0.02
C VAL A 805 2.96 7.75 -1.38
N ASN A 806 4.25 7.43 -1.34
CA ASN A 806 5.06 7.21 -2.54
C ASN A 806 5.69 5.81 -2.58
N ASN A 807 6.01 5.24 -1.41
CA ASN A 807 6.79 4.02 -1.27
C ASN A 807 6.06 2.99 -0.41
N PRO A 808 4.86 2.51 -0.80
CA PRO A 808 4.22 1.42 -0.08
C PRO A 808 5.13 0.19 -0.13
N VAL A 809 5.07 -0.62 0.92
CA VAL A 809 5.89 -1.84 0.99
C VAL A 809 5.42 -2.83 -0.06
N ASP A 810 6.31 -3.22 -0.98
CA ASP A 810 6.03 -4.23 -2.00
C ASP A 810 7.34 -4.75 -2.62
N GLU A 811 7.44 -6.06 -2.81
CA GLU A 811 8.62 -6.68 -3.41
C GLU A 811 8.79 -6.35 -4.90
N TYR A 812 7.72 -5.95 -5.57
CA TYR A 812 7.74 -5.59 -6.98
C TYR A 812 7.79 -4.08 -7.21
N TRP A 813 6.96 -3.29 -6.52
CA TRP A 813 6.96 -1.83 -6.64
C TRP A 813 8.02 -1.18 -5.76
N CYS A 814 9.25 -1.67 -5.86
CA CYS A 814 10.34 -1.33 -4.95
C CYS A 814 11.38 -0.35 -5.54
N ASN A 815 10.95 0.56 -6.43
CA ASN A 815 11.82 1.56 -7.05
C ASN A 815 12.58 2.45 -6.06
N GLU A 816 12.10 2.57 -4.81
CA GLU A 816 12.83 3.31 -3.78
C GLU A 816 14.24 2.76 -3.60
N ILE A 817 14.35 1.45 -3.57
CA ILE A 817 15.59 0.72 -3.31
C ILE A 817 16.23 0.14 -4.58
N ASP A 818 15.46 -0.24 -5.59
CA ASP A 818 15.99 -0.68 -6.88
C ASP A 818 15.42 0.17 -8.03
N LYS A 819 16.25 0.99 -8.63
CA LYS A 819 15.84 1.89 -9.72
C LYS A 819 15.46 1.18 -11.01
N THR A 820 15.73 -0.12 -11.12
CA THR A 820 15.30 -0.96 -12.25
C THR A 820 13.87 -1.50 -12.05
N MET A 821 13.37 -1.47 -10.82
CA MET A 821 12.02 -1.90 -10.48
C MET A 821 11.01 -0.75 -10.62
N PRO A 822 9.73 -1.05 -10.89
CA PRO A 822 8.73 -0.02 -11.07
C PRO A 822 8.38 0.70 -9.76
N LYS A 823 7.82 1.90 -9.90
CA LYS A 823 7.14 2.59 -8.81
C LYS A 823 5.75 2.01 -8.59
N ALA A 824 5.26 2.15 -7.38
CA ALA A 824 3.87 1.84 -7.08
C ALA A 824 2.91 2.65 -7.96
N PRO A 825 1.84 2.04 -8.50
CA PRO A 825 0.82 2.75 -9.23
C PRO A 825 -0.01 3.66 -8.29
N ASP A 826 -0.74 4.62 -8.89
CA ASP A 826 -1.66 5.44 -8.13
C ASP A 826 -2.86 4.62 -7.62
N GLY A 827 -3.43 5.02 -6.49
CA GLY A 827 -4.64 4.42 -5.95
C GLY A 827 -4.43 3.27 -4.96
N ILE A 828 -3.19 2.99 -4.55
CA ILE A 828 -2.90 2.01 -3.49
C ILE A 828 -3.08 2.67 -2.14
N MET A 829 -3.81 2.02 -1.24
CA MET A 829 -3.97 2.45 0.13
C MET A 829 -2.95 1.78 1.05
N ALA A 830 -2.14 2.59 1.74
CA ALA A 830 -1.26 2.12 2.80
C ALA A 830 -2.05 1.73 4.07
N GLY A 831 -1.53 0.79 4.83
CA GLY A 831 -2.15 0.25 6.04
C GLY A 831 -2.45 1.28 7.13
N GLY A 832 -1.66 2.34 7.20
CA GLY A 832 -1.86 3.44 8.14
C GLY A 832 -1.13 3.28 9.47
N PRO A 833 -1.36 4.17 10.42
CA PRO A 833 -0.67 4.16 11.70
C PRO A 833 -0.84 2.84 12.45
N TYR A 834 0.26 2.35 13.03
CA TYR A 834 0.27 1.20 13.91
C TYR A 834 1.08 1.50 15.17
N THR A 835 0.41 1.58 16.30
CA THR A 835 0.98 2.13 17.54
C THR A 835 2.00 1.21 18.19
N TRP A 836 1.89 -0.10 18.02
CA TRP A 836 2.86 -1.05 18.58
C TRP A 836 4.23 -0.95 17.92
N VAL A 837 4.29 -0.52 16.65
CA VAL A 837 5.54 -0.31 15.92
C VAL A 837 6.50 -1.50 16.10
N PRO A 838 6.13 -2.72 15.66
CA PRO A 838 6.94 -3.90 15.89
C PRO A 838 8.21 -3.91 15.06
N ASP A 839 8.22 -3.23 13.89
CA ASP A 839 9.36 -3.24 13.02
C ASP A 839 10.50 -2.32 13.48
N TYR A 840 11.71 -2.81 13.31
CA TYR A 840 12.89 -2.09 13.74
C TYR A 840 13.16 -0.84 12.90
N TYR A 841 12.74 -0.83 11.63
CA TYR A 841 12.91 0.34 10.79
C TYR A 841 12.12 1.53 11.36
N VAL A 842 10.84 1.36 11.60
CA VAL A 842 9.96 2.40 12.13
C VAL A 842 10.41 2.86 13.53
N ARG A 843 10.86 1.92 14.38
CA ARG A 843 11.47 2.27 15.69
C ARG A 843 12.73 3.10 15.54
N SER A 844 13.59 2.77 14.59
CA SER A 844 14.83 3.52 14.35
C SER A 844 14.59 4.96 13.91
N LEU A 845 13.40 5.26 13.34
CA LEU A 845 12.93 6.62 13.07
C LEU A 845 12.60 7.43 14.33
N GLY A 846 12.68 6.81 15.50
CA GLY A 846 12.33 7.44 16.78
C GLY A 846 10.83 7.37 17.10
N LEU A 847 10.06 6.55 16.36
CA LEU A 847 8.66 6.30 16.68
C LEU A 847 8.59 5.30 17.85
N ASP A 848 8.06 5.75 18.97
CA ASP A 848 8.02 5.04 20.23
C ASP A 848 6.57 4.78 20.63
N PRO A 849 6.14 3.53 20.86
CA PRO A 849 4.78 3.18 21.25
C PRO A 849 4.23 3.97 22.45
N ASP A 850 5.12 4.32 23.39
CA ASP A 850 4.74 4.99 24.62
C ASP A 850 4.75 6.52 24.55
N LYS A 851 5.37 7.10 23.52
CA LYS A 851 5.61 8.55 23.42
C LYS A 851 5.02 9.18 22.17
N THR A 852 4.99 8.44 21.06
CA THR A 852 4.46 8.96 19.80
C THR A 852 2.93 8.92 19.83
N PRO A 853 2.24 10.03 19.51
CA PRO A 853 0.78 10.01 19.39
C PRO A 853 0.33 8.95 18.37
N PRO A 854 -0.75 8.20 18.67
CA PRO A 854 -1.18 7.08 17.84
C PRO A 854 -1.27 7.36 16.34
N GLN A 855 -1.88 8.47 15.91
CA GLN A 855 -2.01 8.85 14.50
C GLN A 855 -0.67 9.27 13.86
N LYS A 856 0.40 9.43 14.63
CA LYS A 856 1.74 9.79 14.13
C LYS A 856 2.70 8.59 14.04
N CYS A 857 2.25 7.40 14.42
CA CYS A 857 3.03 6.17 14.30
C CYS A 857 2.99 5.63 12.86
N TYR A 858 3.56 6.39 11.90
CA TYR A 858 3.56 6.08 10.48
C TYR A 858 4.83 6.59 9.79
N ALA A 859 5.29 5.85 8.80
CA ALA A 859 6.40 6.22 7.93
C ALA A 859 6.14 5.76 6.49
N ASP A 860 6.48 6.60 5.49
CA ASP A 860 6.37 6.28 4.06
C ASP A 860 7.72 5.76 3.53
N SER A 861 7.99 4.51 3.80
CA SER A 861 9.15 3.81 3.24
C SER A 861 8.77 2.36 2.97
N ILE A 862 9.38 1.81 1.93
CA ILE A 862 9.26 0.41 1.56
C ILE A 862 9.76 -0.56 2.66
N GLU A 863 10.54 -0.08 3.61
CA GLU A 863 11.02 -0.88 4.73
C GLU A 863 10.10 -0.83 5.96
N ALA A 864 9.07 0.04 5.94
CA ALA A 864 8.14 0.24 7.05
C ALA A 864 6.92 -0.70 6.97
N TRP A 865 7.17 -2.02 6.96
CA TRP A 865 6.15 -3.03 6.71
C TRP A 865 4.95 -2.96 7.67
N SER A 866 5.17 -2.60 8.91
CA SER A 866 4.09 -2.58 9.91
C SER A 866 3.07 -1.46 9.71
N VAL A 867 3.43 -0.39 9.01
CA VAL A 867 2.60 0.80 8.85
C VAL A 867 2.30 1.16 7.40
N ASN A 868 3.18 0.75 6.46
CA ASN A 868 3.13 1.15 5.06
C ASN A 868 2.86 -0.01 4.08
N ALA A 869 2.60 -1.22 4.59
CA ALA A 869 2.11 -2.33 3.77
C ALA A 869 0.71 -2.04 3.21
N HIS A 870 0.33 -2.79 2.21
CA HIS A 870 -1.01 -2.83 1.65
C HIS A 870 -1.50 -4.29 1.61
N ALA A 871 -2.80 -4.51 1.40
CA ALA A 871 -3.35 -5.84 1.28
C ALA A 871 -4.62 -5.84 0.41
N LEU A 872 -4.97 -6.99 -0.15
CA LEU A 872 -6.13 -7.17 -1.01
C LEU A 872 -7.43 -6.69 -0.34
N ASP A 873 -7.68 -7.16 0.87
CA ASP A 873 -8.90 -6.83 1.61
C ASP A 873 -8.95 -5.36 2.04
N TRP A 874 -7.80 -4.75 2.34
CA TRP A 874 -7.73 -3.31 2.67
C TRP A 874 -8.08 -2.45 1.45
N GLN A 875 -7.53 -2.82 0.30
CA GLN A 875 -7.78 -2.15 -0.97
C GLN A 875 -9.24 -2.27 -1.41
N ALA A 876 -9.88 -3.43 -1.16
CA ALA A 876 -11.28 -3.67 -1.51
C ALA A 876 -12.24 -2.76 -0.75
N GLY A 877 -12.05 -2.61 0.56
CA GLY A 877 -12.86 -1.72 1.38
C GLY A 877 -12.74 -0.26 0.95
N PHE A 878 -11.54 0.17 0.57
CA PHE A 878 -11.32 1.50 0.02
C PHE A 878 -12.05 1.70 -1.31
N ALA A 879 -11.88 0.79 -2.27
CA ALA A 879 -12.56 0.85 -3.57
C ALA A 879 -14.10 0.82 -3.42
N TRP A 880 -14.61 0.03 -2.47
CA TRP A 880 -16.05 -0.05 -2.20
C TRP A 880 -16.63 1.30 -1.78
N ASN A 881 -15.95 2.01 -0.87
CA ASN A 881 -16.37 3.35 -0.45
C ASN A 881 -16.34 4.34 -1.61
N MET A 882 -15.30 4.32 -2.45
CA MET A 882 -15.22 5.17 -3.64
C MET A 882 -16.41 4.93 -4.59
N ALA A 883 -16.76 3.66 -4.85
CA ALA A 883 -17.87 3.28 -5.69
C ALA A 883 -19.23 3.73 -5.11
N PHE A 884 -19.40 3.58 -3.80
CA PHE A 884 -20.64 3.97 -3.11
C PHE A 884 -20.85 5.50 -3.14
N PHE A 885 -19.79 6.28 -2.91
CA PHE A 885 -19.90 7.74 -2.93
C PHE A 885 -20.13 8.28 -4.33
N ASN A 886 -19.44 7.75 -5.35
CA ASN A 886 -19.71 8.11 -6.75
C ASN A 886 -21.19 7.85 -7.09
N ASP A 887 -21.74 6.67 -6.74
CA ASP A 887 -23.16 6.38 -6.94
C ASP A 887 -24.11 7.30 -6.18
N THR A 888 -23.68 7.83 -5.06
CA THR A 888 -24.53 8.70 -4.22
C THR A 888 -24.58 10.13 -4.75
N PHE A 889 -23.47 10.64 -5.28
CA PHE A 889 -23.34 12.05 -5.69
C PHE A 889 -23.44 12.27 -7.19
N ASP A 890 -23.09 11.28 -8.05
CA ASP A 890 -23.20 11.35 -9.53
C ASP A 890 -24.61 11.03 -10.04
N ARG A 891 -25.61 10.93 -9.17
CA ARG A 891 -26.97 10.65 -9.61
C ARG A 891 -27.51 11.77 -10.51
N LYS A 892 -27.41 11.59 -11.81
CA LYS A 892 -28.34 12.25 -12.73
C LYS A 892 -29.77 11.82 -12.33
N PRO A 893 -30.73 12.75 -12.18
CA PRO A 893 -32.06 12.40 -11.71
C PRO A 893 -32.64 11.31 -12.61
N ILE A 894 -33.00 10.17 -12.02
CA ILE A 894 -33.74 9.10 -12.70
C ILE A 894 -35.05 9.72 -13.12
N ILE A 895 -35.27 9.96 -14.41
CA ILE A 895 -36.58 10.29 -14.95
C ILE A 895 -37.41 9.02 -14.84
N THR A 896 -38.14 8.89 -13.74
CA THR A 896 -39.13 7.83 -13.56
C THR A 896 -40.24 8.12 -14.56
N THR A 897 -40.21 7.44 -15.69
CA THR A 897 -41.34 7.46 -16.64
C THR A 897 -42.44 6.63 -16.03
N THR A 898 -43.28 7.25 -15.22
CA THR A 898 -44.53 6.64 -14.77
C THR A 898 -45.44 6.56 -15.99
N THR A 899 -45.57 5.39 -16.58
CA THR A 899 -46.52 5.13 -17.66
C THR A 899 -47.93 5.16 -17.07
N THR A 900 -48.50 6.37 -17.04
CA THR A 900 -49.91 6.52 -16.79
C THR A 900 -50.66 6.43 -18.12
N THR A 901 -51.32 5.30 -18.33
CA THR A 901 -52.31 5.17 -19.41
C THR A 901 -53.50 6.09 -19.14
N GLY A 902 -53.64 7.17 -19.91
CA GLY A 902 -54.78 8.06 -19.76
C GLY A 902 -54.83 9.14 -20.82
N THR A 903 -55.60 8.87 -21.83
CA THR A 903 -56.42 9.77 -22.72
C THR A 903 -55.86 11.11 -23.17
N THR A 904 -55.78 11.17 -24.49
CA THR A 904 -55.49 12.28 -25.40
C THR A 904 -56.11 13.63 -25.02
N MET A 905 -55.27 14.70 -24.88
CA MET A 905 -55.69 16.04 -25.23
C MET A 905 -54.54 16.73 -25.94
N THR A 906 -54.82 17.19 -27.17
CA THR A 906 -53.91 17.91 -28.04
C THR A 906 -53.77 19.33 -27.57
N THR A 907 -52.58 19.76 -27.20
CA THR A 907 -52.20 21.17 -27.09
C THR A 907 -50.83 21.36 -27.71
N THR A 908 -50.79 22.12 -28.77
CA THR A 908 -49.60 22.48 -29.55
C THR A 908 -48.77 23.43 -28.70
N ALA A 909 -47.62 22.97 -28.22
CA ALA A 909 -46.59 23.83 -27.65
C ALA A 909 -45.34 23.71 -28.54
N THR A 910 -44.92 24.81 -29.08
CA THR A 910 -43.72 24.96 -29.91
C THR A 910 -42.49 24.81 -28.97
N THR A 911 -41.82 23.68 -29.01
CA THR A 911 -40.55 23.49 -28.31
C THR A 911 -39.42 23.76 -29.29
N THR A 912 -38.65 24.78 -28.95
CA THR A 912 -37.37 25.05 -29.62
C THR A 912 -36.37 24.01 -29.15
N THR A 913 -36.14 23.00 -29.95
CA THR A 913 -35.08 22.03 -29.74
C THR A 913 -33.77 22.66 -30.17
N THR A 914 -32.90 22.95 -29.19
CA THR A 914 -31.49 23.17 -29.47
C THR A 914 -30.89 21.81 -29.80
N ALA A 915 -30.61 21.60 -31.07
CA ALA A 915 -29.92 20.40 -31.53
C ALA A 915 -28.48 20.43 -30.99
N VAL A 916 -28.13 19.46 -30.17
CA VAL A 916 -26.72 19.13 -29.86
C VAL A 916 -26.16 18.57 -31.17
N SER A 917 -25.24 19.29 -31.77
CA SER A 917 -24.55 18.89 -32.98
C SER A 917 -23.50 17.86 -32.59
N THR A 918 -23.77 16.60 -32.88
CA THR A 918 -22.72 15.55 -32.89
C THR A 918 -21.86 15.82 -34.13
N THR A 919 -20.67 16.36 -33.91
CA THR A 919 -19.66 16.50 -34.97
C THR A 919 -18.92 15.15 -35.05
N THR A 920 -19.21 14.40 -36.10
CA THR A 920 -18.41 13.23 -36.48
C THR A 920 -17.05 13.73 -36.97
N PHE A 921 -15.98 13.35 -36.27
CA PHE A 921 -14.61 13.61 -36.70
C PHE A 921 -14.24 12.66 -37.86
N SER A 922 -13.92 13.22 -39.02
CA SER A 922 -13.14 12.52 -40.03
C SER A 922 -11.68 12.93 -39.85
N TYR A 923 -10.80 11.97 -39.67
CA TYR A 923 -9.37 12.21 -39.46
C TYR A 923 -8.81 12.99 -40.67
N ARG A 924 -8.42 14.23 -40.47
CA ARG A 924 -7.79 15.04 -41.52
C ARG A 924 -6.33 14.68 -41.61
N LYS A 925 -5.82 14.43 -42.82
CA LYS A 925 -4.40 14.17 -43.04
C LYS A 925 -3.60 15.44 -42.72
N PRO A 926 -2.48 15.37 -41.97
CA PRO A 926 -1.63 16.53 -41.73
C PRO A 926 -1.03 17.04 -43.03
N GLU A 927 -0.95 18.35 -43.12
CA GLU A 927 -0.31 19.04 -44.26
C GLU A 927 1.16 19.33 -43.96
N LYS A 928 1.49 19.60 -42.70
CA LYS A 928 2.85 19.88 -42.23
C LYS A 928 3.02 19.37 -40.79
N SER A 929 3.52 18.15 -40.63
CA SER A 929 3.72 17.53 -39.32
C SER A 929 4.60 18.38 -38.39
N GLY A 930 4.09 18.69 -37.18
CA GLY A 930 4.71 19.56 -36.19
C GLY A 930 4.27 21.03 -36.22
N ASP A 931 3.55 21.48 -37.24
CA ASP A 931 3.04 22.88 -37.38
C ASP A 931 1.62 22.95 -36.77
N ALA A 932 1.56 22.95 -35.45
CA ALA A 932 0.32 22.88 -34.68
C ALA A 932 -0.51 24.16 -34.75
N ASN A 933 0.12 25.33 -34.88
CA ASN A 933 -0.54 26.63 -34.98
C ASN A 933 -0.92 27.00 -36.41
N CYS A 934 -0.49 26.21 -37.41
CA CYS A 934 -0.68 26.39 -38.83
C CYS A 934 -0.13 27.72 -39.37
N ASP A 935 0.97 28.25 -38.83
CA ASP A 935 1.62 29.48 -39.31
C ASP A 935 2.64 29.23 -40.42
N GLY A 936 2.90 27.97 -40.75
CA GLY A 936 3.85 27.52 -41.75
C GLY A 936 5.27 27.36 -41.28
N SER A 937 5.54 27.51 -40.00
CA SER A 937 6.83 27.20 -39.34
C SER A 937 6.66 25.99 -38.41
N ILE A 938 7.74 25.38 -38.00
CA ILE A 938 7.76 24.44 -36.88
C ILE A 938 8.73 25.03 -35.87
N ASP A 939 8.21 25.49 -34.73
CA ASP A 939 9.01 26.14 -33.70
C ASP A 939 8.42 25.91 -32.28
N MET A 940 8.96 26.60 -31.28
CA MET A 940 8.49 26.45 -29.90
C MET A 940 7.05 26.93 -29.68
N SER A 941 6.46 27.73 -30.59
CA SER A 941 5.07 28.15 -30.46
C SER A 941 4.08 26.99 -30.66
N ASP A 942 4.44 26.02 -31.51
CA ASP A 942 3.69 24.79 -31.71
C ASP A 942 3.69 23.92 -30.48
N VAL A 943 4.88 23.74 -29.89
CA VAL A 943 5.03 23.01 -28.62
C VAL A 943 4.19 23.64 -27.51
N VAL A 944 4.25 24.98 -27.40
CA VAL A 944 3.47 25.72 -26.37
C VAL A 944 1.98 25.56 -26.62
N LEU A 945 1.51 25.61 -27.86
CA LEU A 945 0.08 25.47 -28.17
C LEU A 945 -0.41 24.05 -27.87
N ILE A 946 0.36 23.01 -28.19
CA ILE A 946 0.06 21.62 -27.78
C ILE A 946 -0.06 21.51 -26.28
N MET A 947 0.92 22.01 -25.54
CA MET A 947 0.90 21.97 -24.07
C MET A 947 -0.27 22.76 -23.47
N GLN A 948 -0.64 23.89 -24.08
CA GLN A 948 -1.83 24.65 -23.68
C GLN A 948 -3.13 23.89 -23.98
N ALA A 949 -3.22 23.21 -25.11
CA ALA A 949 -4.37 22.39 -25.47
C ALA A 949 -4.53 21.19 -24.51
N MET A 950 -3.42 20.60 -24.10
CA MET A 950 -3.43 19.52 -23.09
C MET A 950 -3.81 20.03 -21.70
N ALA A 951 -3.28 21.17 -21.28
CA ALA A 951 -3.53 21.73 -19.95
C ALA A 951 -4.95 22.34 -19.80
N ASN A 952 -5.52 22.88 -20.89
CA ASN A 952 -6.86 23.47 -20.88
C ASN A 952 -7.57 23.24 -22.22
N PRO A 953 -8.10 22.03 -22.47
CA PRO A 953 -8.69 21.66 -23.74
C PRO A 953 -9.91 22.51 -24.11
N ASN A 954 -10.74 22.90 -23.15
CA ASN A 954 -11.90 23.76 -23.39
C ASN A 954 -11.52 25.14 -23.94
N LYS A 955 -10.29 25.54 -23.76
CA LYS A 955 -9.80 26.84 -24.21
C LYS A 955 -8.95 26.75 -25.50
N TYR A 956 -8.02 25.80 -25.57
CA TYR A 956 -6.98 25.77 -26.59
C TYR A 956 -7.01 24.55 -27.52
N ALA A 957 -7.76 23.47 -27.17
CA ALA A 957 -7.91 22.34 -28.08
C ALA A 957 -8.86 22.69 -29.27
N PHE A 958 -9.01 21.74 -30.18
CA PHE A 958 -9.94 21.93 -31.33
C PHE A 958 -11.37 22.18 -30.83
N GLY A 959 -11.95 23.28 -31.30
CA GLY A 959 -13.25 23.75 -30.80
C GLY A 959 -13.19 24.57 -29.51
N GLY A 960 -12.02 24.81 -28.97
CA GLY A 960 -11.80 25.63 -27.77
C GLY A 960 -12.19 27.10 -27.95
N SER A 961 -12.41 27.77 -26.83
CA SER A 961 -12.93 29.15 -26.81
C SER A 961 -11.93 30.26 -27.16
N ASP A 962 -10.62 29.95 -27.18
CA ASP A 962 -9.57 30.92 -27.51
C ASP A 962 -9.44 31.11 -29.01
N LYS A 963 -9.17 32.32 -29.43
CA LYS A 963 -8.93 32.64 -30.85
C LYS A 963 -7.71 31.93 -31.47
N ASN A 964 -6.77 31.50 -30.63
CA ASN A 964 -5.57 30.74 -30.99
C ASN A 964 -5.71 29.24 -30.67
N ALA A 965 -6.94 28.74 -30.42
CA ALA A 965 -7.16 27.32 -30.22
C ALA A 965 -6.74 26.52 -31.45
N LEU A 966 -6.35 25.26 -31.23
CA LEU A 966 -6.00 24.36 -32.35
C LEU A 966 -7.14 24.29 -33.36
N THR A 967 -6.79 24.44 -34.62
CA THR A 967 -7.69 24.13 -35.72
C THR A 967 -7.73 22.65 -36.01
N GLU A 968 -8.70 22.17 -36.80
CA GLU A 968 -8.73 20.77 -37.22
C GLU A 968 -7.41 20.33 -37.89
N LEU A 969 -6.86 21.23 -38.73
CA LEU A 969 -5.56 20.99 -39.35
C LEU A 969 -4.42 21.05 -38.37
N GLY A 970 -4.46 22.02 -37.45
CA GLY A 970 -3.46 22.18 -36.41
C GLY A 970 -3.39 20.96 -35.46
N TRP A 971 -4.54 20.38 -35.15
CA TRP A 971 -4.62 19.13 -34.40
C TRP A 971 -3.97 17.96 -35.17
N ALA A 972 -4.31 17.80 -36.47
CA ALA A 972 -3.72 16.76 -37.31
C ALA A 972 -2.21 16.95 -37.53
N ASN A 973 -1.73 18.20 -37.63
CA ASN A 973 -0.31 18.50 -37.72
C ASN A 973 0.46 18.26 -36.40
N ALA A 974 -0.23 18.44 -35.28
CA ALA A 974 0.35 18.30 -33.95
C ALA A 974 0.57 16.83 -33.51
N ASP A 975 -0.26 15.91 -33.97
CA ASP A 975 -0.19 14.46 -33.66
C ASP A 975 0.98 13.82 -34.47
N VAL A 976 2.18 13.87 -33.91
CA VAL A 976 3.44 13.47 -34.57
C VAL A 976 4.13 12.26 -33.94
N TYR A 977 3.79 11.97 -32.72
CA TYR A 977 4.29 10.80 -31.98
C TYR A 977 3.24 9.69 -32.05
N GLN A 978 3.53 8.56 -32.69
CA GLN A 978 2.56 7.49 -32.95
C GLN A 978 1.27 8.01 -33.60
N TYR A 979 1.42 8.68 -34.74
CA TYR A 979 0.36 9.31 -35.49
C TYR A 979 -0.96 8.51 -35.51
N GLY A 980 -2.05 9.15 -35.11
CA GLY A 980 -3.35 8.53 -34.98
C GLY A 980 -3.70 8.14 -33.55
N SER A 981 -2.78 8.28 -32.60
CA SER A 981 -3.04 8.01 -31.18
C SER A 981 -3.75 9.15 -30.45
N GLY A 982 -3.90 10.30 -31.11
CA GLY A 982 -4.41 11.55 -30.53
C GLY A 982 -3.31 12.40 -29.89
N LEU A 983 -3.66 13.64 -29.59
CA LEU A 983 -2.70 14.64 -29.10
C LEU A 983 -2.29 14.34 -27.64
N THR A 984 -0.98 14.25 -27.41
CA THR A 984 -0.38 13.96 -26.11
C THR A 984 0.81 14.89 -25.79
N THR A 985 1.32 14.86 -24.57
CA THR A 985 2.55 15.59 -24.22
C THR A 985 3.78 15.04 -24.92
N GLN A 986 3.72 13.80 -25.44
CA GLN A 986 4.80 13.19 -26.21
C GLN A 986 4.93 13.84 -27.60
N ASP A 987 3.83 14.33 -28.18
CA ASP A 987 3.86 15.09 -29.44
C ASP A 987 4.65 16.39 -29.25
N ALA A 988 4.39 17.10 -28.17
CA ALA A 988 5.14 18.31 -27.81
C ALA A 988 6.63 18.01 -27.61
N LEU A 989 6.96 16.92 -26.91
CA LEU A 989 8.33 16.48 -26.70
C LEU A 989 9.02 16.08 -28.03
N TYR A 990 8.31 15.36 -28.87
CA TYR A 990 8.84 14.91 -30.18
C TYR A 990 9.16 16.09 -31.09
N ILE A 991 8.32 17.14 -31.10
CA ILE A 991 8.63 18.40 -31.79
C ILE A 991 9.84 19.11 -31.17
N GLN A 992 9.96 19.15 -29.84
CA GLN A 992 11.15 19.71 -29.18
C GLN A 992 12.43 18.97 -29.57
N GLU A 993 12.42 17.66 -29.62
CA GLU A 993 13.56 16.84 -30.02
C GLU A 993 13.93 17.06 -31.48
N PHE A 994 12.96 17.27 -32.35
CA PHE A 994 13.18 17.70 -33.73
C PHE A 994 13.86 19.09 -33.79
N LEU A 995 13.35 20.07 -33.06
CA LEU A 995 13.93 21.42 -33.02
C LEU A 995 15.35 21.43 -32.42
N LEU A 996 15.67 20.52 -31.52
CA LEU A 996 17.01 20.31 -30.96
C LEU A 996 17.93 19.49 -31.87
N GLY A 997 17.43 19.02 -33.02
CA GLY A 997 18.20 18.22 -33.98
C GLY A 997 18.50 16.78 -33.54
N LYS A 998 17.84 16.30 -32.50
CA LYS A 998 17.91 14.90 -32.07
C LYS A 998 17.13 13.98 -33.00
N ILE A 999 16.02 14.46 -33.52
CA ILE A 999 15.18 13.78 -34.52
C ILE A 999 15.38 14.51 -35.85
N LYS A 1000 15.55 13.76 -36.94
CA LYS A 1000 15.87 14.37 -38.25
C LYS A 1000 14.64 14.72 -39.07
N GLU A 1001 13.56 14.03 -38.91
CA GLU A 1001 12.31 14.22 -39.62
C GLU A 1001 11.13 13.89 -38.71
N LEU A 1002 10.06 14.69 -38.76
CA LEU A 1002 8.78 14.38 -38.15
C LEU A 1002 7.96 13.61 -39.20
N THR A 1003 8.23 12.30 -39.32
CA THR A 1003 7.63 11.44 -40.34
C THR A 1003 6.41 10.71 -39.82
N ILE A 1004 5.32 10.75 -40.61
CA ILE A 1004 4.17 9.87 -40.42
C ILE A 1004 4.57 8.50 -40.94
N GLY A 1005 4.57 7.46 -40.11
CA GLY A 1005 4.78 6.09 -40.53
C GLY A 1005 3.75 5.67 -41.57
N THR A 1006 4.24 5.23 -42.73
CA THR A 1006 3.37 4.89 -43.90
C THR A 1006 2.77 3.47 -43.81
N ASP A 1007 2.98 2.71 -42.78
CA ASP A 1007 2.56 1.32 -42.67
C ASP A 1007 1.57 1.12 -41.51
N ASN A 1008 0.35 0.83 -41.89
CA ASN A 1008 -0.84 0.42 -41.15
C ASN A 1008 -1.93 1.50 -40.95
N PHE A 1009 -2.61 1.79 -42.05
CA PHE A 1009 -3.94 2.42 -42.02
C PHE A 1009 -4.98 1.33 -41.68
N LEU A 1010 -5.37 1.21 -40.42
CA LEU A 1010 -6.65 0.60 -40.07
C LEU A 1010 -7.63 1.73 -39.73
N MET A 1011 -8.57 1.96 -40.65
CA MET A 1011 -9.70 2.88 -40.45
C MET A 1011 -10.61 2.29 -39.34
N THR A 1012 -10.48 2.74 -38.14
CA THR A 1012 -11.49 2.60 -37.08
C THR A 1012 -12.09 3.97 -36.78
N GLU A 1013 -13.40 4.10 -37.00
CA GLU A 1013 -14.15 5.28 -36.60
C GLU A 1013 -14.21 5.33 -35.06
N TYR A 1014 -13.52 6.27 -34.47
CA TYR A 1014 -13.68 6.56 -33.02
C TYR A 1014 -14.63 7.76 -32.88
N SER A 1015 -15.74 7.55 -32.17
CA SER A 1015 -16.58 8.62 -31.67
C SER A 1015 -16.03 9.15 -30.36
N VAL A 1016 -15.43 10.33 -30.36
CA VAL A 1016 -15.05 11.02 -29.15
C VAL A 1016 -16.25 11.79 -28.62
N ASN A 1017 -16.79 11.40 -27.50
CA ASN A 1017 -17.71 12.24 -26.75
C ASN A 1017 -16.88 13.29 -25.98
N LEU A 1018 -16.97 14.54 -26.44
CA LEU A 1018 -16.50 15.68 -25.65
C LEU A 1018 -17.54 15.97 -24.55
N PRO A 1019 -17.13 16.37 -23.34
CA PRO A 1019 -18.02 16.59 -22.20
C PRO A 1019 -19.00 17.76 -22.43
#